data_e19e915fdac8cbc65f64232aab039d21
#
_entry.id   e19e915fdac8cbc65f64232aab039d21
#
_cell.length_a   1.000
_cell.length_b   1.000
_cell.length_c   1.000
_cell.angle_alpha   90.00
_cell.angle_beta   90.00
_cell.angle_gamma   90.00
#
_symmetry.space_group_name_H-M   'P 1'
#
loop_
_entity.id
_entity.type
_entity.pdbx_description
1 polymer ?
#
loop_
_entity_poly.entity_id
_entity_poly.type
_entity_poly.pdbx_seq_one_letter_code
_entity_poly.pdbx_strand_id
1 'polypeptide(L)'
;MKKMILPMLLAVALVASAKPVDPMVLSRMAASLFPGHTVTCASAYDGMLLFVPDGGEGFVLLASDDCVRPVLAFSHTGVFPADGMPAHVAQWLDGYLREIASVRASGIGQTPQVAAEWHSWLDAPGTKNEGDSIGPLLTTAWNQGRYFNTFCPYDQNDSMRCYTGCTATATAQIMKYWNHPTVGWGNHSYHHSLYGTLSAQFDTTYYRWSMMPDTLNYLTDPDSAAAVAELMYHVGVAVEMNYGTSGSGAAVNSYGSSSRASSENALKTYFKYNPMLYGVFKSSYTDSEWDSLMYNELLAGRPILYAGYDNSAGHAFVLDGVREMDDSLTVHRYYHVNWGWGGAYDGFYTIDSLSPGAGGIGGNATYTFNLNNSAVIGIMPVTAASDSVVTVSVVPDNYQHGEVTGSGEYVSLHDVVSIWAHAAEGYRFVRWKSGSMQNPLQFLACGDLTDTAIFEPLRGDTLGYCFDGIVTAWADDYGSTTQWAIRIPASMRGAGRNMSAVQLCPYEAGSYTLGVYIGATMSTASLVHTQVVEVAYGDNRSWHHYPLSQQVYVASGEVVWVTMTYQGGGYPASSSRYSGNSDGSWYHQPEGWVCFDEQDVFYGTWMLRAVFEPREVVVTVEPADIEVCSTYGEGTYMGGDQVTVGAVLLNMQCTFSHWNNGSVDNPYTFVADEDIMLVAHCNCPGLGIDDVEADGPTVDIEGRTVTVDDEASFYDMLGRCVAQGRVATLPAAGVYIVKTATGIKKVPIR
;
A
#
# COMPACT_ATOMS: atom_id res chain seq x y z
N MET A 1 -0.18 62.81 12.40
CA MET A 1 -0.62 61.40 12.23
C MET A 1 0.34 60.76 11.21
N LYS A 2 1.41 60.13 11.70
CA LYS A 2 2.34 59.35 10.85
C LYS A 2 1.88 57.89 10.90
N LYS A 3 1.42 57.35 9.77
CA LYS A 3 1.14 55.91 9.62
C LYS A 3 2.50 55.18 9.49
N MET A 4 2.86 54.39 10.49
CA MET A 4 3.91 53.39 10.40
C MET A 4 3.38 52.23 9.55
N ILE A 5 3.95 52.04 8.38
CA ILE A 5 3.79 50.82 7.56
C ILE A 5 4.84 49.84 8.07
N LEU A 6 4.34 48.79 8.69
CA LEU A 6 5.18 47.62 9.07
C LEU A 6 5.43 46.79 7.80
N PRO A 7 6.68 46.52 7.40
CA PRO A 7 6.92 45.65 6.25
C PRO A 7 6.61 44.20 6.67
N MET A 8 5.62 43.60 6.04
CA MET A 8 5.35 42.19 6.09
C MET A 8 6.52 41.49 5.39
N LEU A 9 7.40 40.85 6.18
CA LEU A 9 8.41 39.97 5.64
C LEU A 9 7.70 38.73 5.09
N LEU A 10 7.52 38.71 3.79
CA LEU A 10 7.17 37.50 3.06
C LEU A 10 8.39 36.57 3.15
N ALA A 11 8.34 35.58 4.03
CA ALA A 11 9.27 34.47 4.00
C ALA A 11 8.97 33.67 2.73
N VAL A 12 9.66 34.01 1.64
CA VAL A 12 9.76 33.13 0.47
C VAL A 12 10.55 31.94 0.96
N ALA A 13 9.87 30.81 1.21
CA ALA A 13 10.54 29.54 1.30
C ALA A 13 11.25 29.34 -0.03
N LEU A 14 12.57 29.51 -0.04
CA LEU A 14 13.42 29.10 -1.14
C LEU A 14 13.29 27.58 -1.22
N VAL A 15 12.40 27.09 -2.09
CA VAL A 15 12.41 25.70 -2.52
C VAL A 15 13.77 25.49 -3.17
N ALA A 16 14.68 24.82 -2.45
CA ALA A 16 15.97 24.47 -2.99
C ALA A 16 15.70 23.50 -4.15
N SER A 17 15.97 23.93 -5.37
CA SER A 17 15.92 23.04 -6.53
C SER A 17 16.96 21.93 -6.37
N ALA A 18 16.67 20.76 -6.92
CA ALA A 18 17.58 19.63 -7.06
C ALA A 18 18.99 20.08 -7.49
N LYS A 19 20.04 19.59 -6.83
CA LYS A 19 21.43 19.95 -7.12
C LYS A 19 22.26 18.69 -7.40
N PRO A 20 23.08 18.75 -8.46
CA PRO A 20 24.07 17.70 -8.69
C PRO A 20 25.03 17.59 -7.50
N VAL A 21 25.34 16.38 -7.08
CA VAL A 21 26.32 16.10 -6.04
C VAL A 21 27.72 15.97 -6.66
N ASP A 22 28.72 16.54 -5.99
CA ASP A 22 30.11 16.45 -6.45
C ASP A 22 30.57 14.99 -6.58
N PRO A 23 31.05 14.53 -7.74
CA PRO A 23 31.55 13.18 -7.93
C PRO A 23 32.65 12.74 -6.94
N MET A 24 33.44 13.69 -6.41
CA MET A 24 34.43 13.39 -5.37
C MET A 24 33.78 13.03 -4.04
N VAL A 25 32.62 13.60 -3.73
CA VAL A 25 31.81 13.24 -2.55
C VAL A 25 31.27 11.83 -2.72
N LEU A 26 30.67 11.53 -3.88
CA LEU A 26 30.15 10.19 -4.19
C LEU A 26 31.26 9.12 -4.18
N SER A 27 32.45 9.44 -4.68
CA SER A 27 33.59 8.51 -4.62
C SER A 27 34.02 8.20 -3.18
N ARG A 28 33.98 9.19 -2.28
CA ARG A 28 34.27 8.97 -0.84
C ARG A 28 33.18 8.14 -0.16
N MET A 29 31.91 8.38 -0.49
CA MET A 29 30.80 7.56 0.00
C MET A 29 30.95 6.11 -0.48
N ALA A 30 31.23 5.89 -1.76
CA ALA A 30 31.48 4.55 -2.29
C ALA A 30 32.64 3.86 -1.59
N ALA A 31 33.77 4.56 -1.35
CA ALA A 31 34.92 4.00 -0.64
C ALA A 31 34.60 3.61 0.81
N SER A 32 33.67 4.28 1.48
CA SER A 32 33.29 3.95 2.84
C SER A 32 32.54 2.58 2.96
N LEU A 33 31.87 2.17 1.88
CA LEU A 33 31.21 0.86 1.80
C LEU A 33 32.17 -0.30 1.51
N PHE A 34 33.40 -0.01 1.05
CA PHE A 34 34.41 -1.02 0.72
C PHE A 34 35.73 -0.74 1.46
N PRO A 35 35.79 -0.89 2.81
CA PRO A 35 36.97 -0.60 3.59
C PRO A 35 38.17 -1.43 3.11
N GLY A 36 39.29 -0.74 2.84
CA GLY A 36 40.52 -1.39 2.37
C GLY A 36 40.61 -1.63 0.86
N HIS A 37 39.62 -1.25 0.10
CA HIS A 37 39.60 -1.34 -1.37
C HIS A 37 39.65 0.05 -2.03
N THR A 38 40.26 0.10 -3.19
CA THR A 38 40.15 1.26 -4.08
C THR A 38 38.87 1.12 -4.91
N VAL A 39 38.01 2.13 -4.90
CA VAL A 39 36.78 2.11 -5.71
C VAL A 39 36.94 2.99 -6.93
N THR A 40 36.39 2.54 -8.06
CA THR A 40 36.40 3.27 -9.33
C THR A 40 34.98 3.45 -9.86
N CYS A 41 34.68 4.60 -10.48
CA CYS A 41 33.43 4.80 -11.19
C CYS A 41 33.47 3.98 -12.49
N ALA A 42 32.68 2.90 -12.53
CA ALA A 42 32.59 1.99 -13.66
C ALA A 42 31.65 2.48 -14.75
N SER A 43 30.55 3.16 -14.35
CA SER A 43 29.54 3.71 -15.28
C SER A 43 28.91 4.97 -14.70
N ALA A 44 28.55 5.90 -15.58
CA ALA A 44 27.82 7.11 -15.24
C ALA A 44 26.52 7.16 -16.06
N TYR A 45 25.41 7.30 -15.35
CA TYR A 45 24.07 7.50 -15.90
C TYR A 45 23.61 8.93 -15.60
N ASP A 46 22.59 9.39 -16.29
CA ASP A 46 22.02 10.71 -16.00
C ASP A 46 21.18 10.69 -14.70
N GLY A 47 21.84 10.88 -13.57
CA GLY A 47 21.23 10.88 -12.24
C GLY A 47 21.82 9.86 -11.27
N MET A 48 22.68 8.94 -11.72
CA MET A 48 23.33 7.97 -10.84
C MET A 48 24.72 7.53 -11.34
N LEU A 49 25.58 7.13 -10.40
CA LEU A 49 26.93 6.63 -10.69
C LEU A 49 27.10 5.22 -10.10
N LEU A 50 27.68 4.33 -10.91
CA LEU A 50 28.08 2.99 -10.50
C LEU A 50 29.55 2.99 -10.11
N PHE A 51 29.85 2.55 -8.89
CA PHE A 51 31.22 2.33 -8.40
C PHE A 51 31.46 0.85 -8.15
N VAL A 52 32.68 0.39 -8.47
CA VAL A 52 33.13 -0.98 -8.21
C VAL A 52 34.48 -0.94 -7.48
N PRO A 53 34.72 -1.86 -6.50
CA PRO A 53 36.00 -1.97 -5.84
C PRO A 53 37.02 -2.67 -6.74
N ASP A 54 38.31 -2.47 -6.43
CA ASP A 54 39.40 -3.29 -7.00
C ASP A 54 39.22 -4.77 -6.61
N GLY A 55 39.48 -5.69 -7.54
CA GLY A 55 39.19 -7.11 -7.36
C GLY A 55 37.87 -7.54 -7.99
N GLY A 56 36.95 -6.64 -8.31
CA GLY A 56 35.76 -6.91 -9.12
C GLY A 56 34.60 -7.59 -8.42
N GLU A 57 34.69 -7.86 -7.12
CA GLU A 57 33.59 -8.31 -6.28
C GLU A 57 32.99 -7.14 -5.52
N GLY A 58 31.68 -6.98 -5.61
CA GLY A 58 30.94 -5.88 -5.01
C GLY A 58 30.66 -4.72 -5.97
N PHE A 59 29.66 -3.93 -5.64
CA PHE A 59 29.32 -2.68 -6.34
C PHE A 59 28.51 -1.76 -5.44
N VAL A 60 28.47 -0.48 -5.77
CA VAL A 60 27.49 0.48 -5.23
C VAL A 60 26.98 1.41 -6.32
N LEU A 61 25.66 1.61 -6.33
CA LEU A 61 24.96 2.55 -7.19
C LEU A 61 24.51 3.74 -6.35
N LEU A 62 25.06 4.91 -6.61
CA LEU A 62 24.75 6.14 -5.87
C LEU A 62 23.98 7.12 -6.76
N ALA A 63 22.99 7.80 -6.20
CA ALA A 63 22.37 8.94 -6.85
C ALA A 63 23.38 10.08 -7.01
N SER A 64 23.35 10.76 -8.15
CA SER A 64 24.17 11.95 -8.41
C SER A 64 23.40 13.24 -8.22
N ASP A 65 22.24 13.19 -7.58
CA ASP A 65 21.33 14.31 -7.34
C ASP A 65 20.82 14.27 -5.89
N ASP A 66 20.86 15.41 -5.20
CA ASP A 66 20.51 15.50 -3.79
C ASP A 66 19.01 15.46 -3.48
N CYS A 67 18.16 15.49 -4.50
CA CYS A 67 16.70 15.45 -4.35
C CYS A 67 16.13 14.02 -4.13
N VAL A 68 16.95 13.00 -4.26
CA VAL A 68 16.60 11.59 -4.06
C VAL A 68 17.55 10.92 -3.08
N ARG A 69 17.22 9.73 -2.62
CA ARG A 69 18.06 8.92 -1.71
C ARG A 69 19.47 8.74 -2.24
N PRO A 70 20.51 8.84 -1.41
CA PRO A 70 21.92 8.76 -1.84
C PRO A 70 22.34 7.38 -2.36
N VAL A 71 21.91 6.30 -1.70
CA VAL A 71 22.25 4.92 -2.07
C VAL A 71 21.05 4.26 -2.73
N LEU A 72 21.21 3.77 -3.95
CA LEU A 72 20.14 3.11 -4.71
C LEU A 72 20.27 1.59 -4.67
N ALA A 73 21.50 1.08 -4.74
CA ALA A 73 21.80 -0.34 -4.61
C ALA A 73 23.26 -0.55 -4.19
N PHE A 74 23.55 -1.70 -3.56
CA PHE A 74 24.91 -2.13 -3.25
C PHE A 74 24.99 -3.65 -3.07
N SER A 75 26.19 -4.19 -3.25
CA SER A 75 26.54 -5.57 -2.94
C SER A 75 28.00 -5.63 -2.50
N HIS A 76 28.31 -6.49 -1.52
CA HIS A 76 29.71 -6.75 -1.13
C HIS A 76 30.29 -7.98 -1.85
N THR A 77 29.44 -8.83 -2.42
CA THR A 77 29.81 -10.10 -3.05
C THR A 77 29.29 -10.27 -4.47
N GLY A 78 28.24 -9.52 -4.85
CA GLY A 78 27.67 -9.55 -6.20
C GLY A 78 28.59 -8.88 -7.22
N VAL A 79 28.48 -9.28 -8.49
CA VAL A 79 29.20 -8.69 -9.60
C VAL A 79 28.21 -7.87 -10.46
N PHE A 80 28.63 -6.67 -10.86
CA PHE A 80 27.86 -5.83 -11.80
C PHE A 80 28.59 -5.81 -13.14
N PRO A 81 28.31 -6.71 -14.08
CA PRO A 81 28.96 -6.78 -15.38
C PRO A 81 28.74 -5.51 -16.20
N ALA A 82 29.80 -5.01 -16.83
CA ALA A 82 29.76 -3.81 -17.69
C ALA A 82 28.98 -4.04 -18.99
N ASP A 83 29.04 -5.28 -19.51
CA ASP A 83 28.44 -5.67 -20.77
C ASP A 83 27.36 -6.76 -20.58
N GLY A 84 26.39 -6.79 -21.48
CA GLY A 84 25.38 -7.85 -21.51
C GLY A 84 24.31 -7.73 -20.42
N MET A 85 24.04 -6.53 -19.93
CA MET A 85 23.00 -6.30 -18.92
C MET A 85 21.64 -6.84 -19.40
N PRO A 86 21.00 -7.72 -18.64
CA PRO A 86 19.69 -8.23 -18.97
C PRO A 86 18.64 -7.10 -19.04
N ALA A 87 17.71 -7.21 -19.98
CA ALA A 87 16.74 -6.15 -20.26
C ALA A 87 15.96 -5.69 -19.01
N HIS A 88 15.62 -6.59 -18.10
CA HIS A 88 14.85 -6.28 -16.90
C HIS A 88 15.69 -5.64 -15.78
N VAL A 89 16.99 -5.94 -15.67
CA VAL A 89 17.90 -5.19 -14.78
C VAL A 89 18.04 -3.76 -15.33
N ALA A 90 18.25 -3.64 -16.64
CA ALA A 90 18.27 -2.34 -17.31
C ALA A 90 16.97 -1.56 -17.08
N GLN A 91 15.82 -2.24 -17.14
CA GLN A 91 14.49 -1.68 -16.90
C GLN A 91 14.29 -1.20 -15.45
N TRP A 92 14.77 -1.98 -14.47
CA TRP A 92 14.76 -1.55 -13.07
C TRP A 92 15.56 -0.27 -12.85
N LEU A 93 16.77 -0.22 -13.41
CA LEU A 93 17.63 0.98 -13.36
C LEU A 93 17.02 2.16 -14.12
N ASP A 94 16.36 1.92 -15.26
CA ASP A 94 15.63 2.93 -16.01
C ASP A 94 14.44 3.47 -15.18
N GLY A 95 13.83 2.64 -14.35
CA GLY A 95 12.86 3.04 -13.34
C GLY A 95 13.43 4.11 -12.39
N TYR A 96 14.60 3.87 -11.82
CA TYR A 96 15.29 4.87 -11.00
C TYR A 96 15.57 6.16 -11.77
N LEU A 97 16.10 6.06 -13.00
CA LEU A 97 16.40 7.21 -13.82
C LEU A 97 15.16 8.06 -14.14
N ARG A 98 14.03 7.40 -14.45
CA ARG A 98 12.76 8.10 -14.71
C ARG A 98 12.23 8.80 -13.46
N GLU A 99 12.32 8.19 -12.28
CA GLU A 99 11.92 8.84 -11.04
C GLU A 99 12.82 10.04 -10.73
N ILE A 100 14.15 9.92 -10.83
CA ILE A 100 15.10 11.04 -10.67
C ILE A 100 14.78 12.18 -11.64
N ALA A 101 14.55 11.86 -12.91
CA ALA A 101 14.19 12.86 -13.92
C ALA A 101 12.86 13.55 -13.60
N SER A 102 11.86 12.82 -13.10
CA SER A 102 10.56 13.34 -12.68
C SER A 102 10.68 14.28 -11.48
N VAL A 103 11.47 13.91 -10.47
CA VAL A 103 11.75 14.77 -9.29
C VAL A 103 12.43 16.09 -9.73
N ARG A 104 13.43 16.00 -10.59
CA ARG A 104 14.08 17.19 -11.17
C ARG A 104 13.10 18.09 -11.92
N ALA A 105 12.27 17.51 -12.77
CA ALA A 105 11.30 18.24 -13.59
C ALA A 105 10.19 18.90 -12.77
N SER A 106 9.79 18.30 -11.64
CA SER A 106 8.77 18.84 -10.75
C SER A 106 9.24 20.05 -9.94
N GLY A 107 10.58 20.30 -9.89
CA GLY A 107 11.15 21.36 -9.07
C GLY A 107 11.02 21.13 -7.56
N ILE A 108 10.64 19.92 -7.15
CA ILE A 108 10.60 19.51 -5.74
C ILE A 108 12.03 19.50 -5.23
N GLY A 109 12.27 20.23 -4.15
CA GLY A 109 13.56 20.22 -3.44
C GLY A 109 13.71 18.96 -2.60
N GLN A 110 14.87 18.84 -1.99
CA GLN A 110 15.19 17.78 -1.05
C GLN A 110 14.15 17.71 0.10
N THR A 111 13.52 16.55 0.29
CA THR A 111 12.63 16.35 1.44
C THR A 111 13.43 16.27 2.74
N PRO A 112 12.84 16.55 3.92
CA PRO A 112 13.54 16.41 5.20
C PRO A 112 14.15 15.02 5.41
N GLN A 113 13.48 13.97 4.95
CA GLN A 113 13.95 12.59 5.03
C GLN A 113 15.18 12.37 4.15
N VAL A 114 15.11 12.77 2.88
CA VAL A 114 16.25 12.69 1.94
C VAL A 114 17.43 13.53 2.43
N ALA A 115 17.16 14.73 2.98
CA ALA A 115 18.19 15.59 3.55
C ALA A 115 18.90 14.90 4.73
N ALA A 116 18.16 14.30 5.64
CA ALA A 116 18.72 13.57 6.78
C ALA A 116 19.60 12.41 6.31
N GLU A 117 19.14 11.65 5.32
CA GLU A 117 19.89 10.52 4.75
C GLU A 117 21.19 10.96 4.10
N TRP A 118 21.20 12.04 3.30
CA TRP A 118 22.42 12.64 2.76
C TRP A 118 23.37 13.13 3.87
N HIS A 119 22.86 13.84 4.88
CA HIS A 119 23.68 14.30 6.01
C HIS A 119 24.35 13.12 6.73
N SER A 120 23.63 12.05 7.00
CA SER A 120 24.19 10.88 7.67
C SER A 120 25.34 10.22 6.90
N TRP A 121 25.29 10.24 5.56
CA TRP A 121 26.37 9.73 4.72
C TRP A 121 27.55 10.70 4.61
N LEU A 122 27.32 12.02 4.70
CA LEU A 122 28.35 13.04 4.54
C LEU A 122 29.14 13.31 5.84
N ASP A 123 28.45 13.30 6.98
CA ASP A 123 29.04 13.70 8.28
C ASP A 123 29.80 12.56 8.96
N ALA A 124 29.46 11.32 8.70
CA ALA A 124 30.11 10.14 9.27
C ALA A 124 30.28 9.01 8.26
N PRO A 125 31.04 9.18 7.19
CA PRO A 125 31.26 8.12 6.22
C PRO A 125 31.97 6.94 6.89
N GLY A 126 31.35 5.74 6.86
CA GLY A 126 31.90 4.49 7.40
C GLY A 126 31.56 4.20 8.85
N THR A 127 30.73 4.97 9.51
CA THR A 127 30.24 4.70 10.88
C THR A 127 28.77 4.28 10.95
N LYS A 128 28.15 3.97 9.80
CA LYS A 128 26.79 3.45 9.84
C LYS A 128 26.77 2.10 10.57
N ASN A 129 26.01 2.04 11.64
CA ASN A 129 25.70 0.77 12.28
C ASN A 129 24.90 -0.03 11.25
N GLU A 130 25.45 -1.17 10.82
CA GLU A 130 24.62 -2.16 10.15
C GLU A 130 23.59 -2.59 11.18
N GLY A 131 22.32 -2.22 10.95
CA GLY A 131 21.20 -2.67 11.72
C GLY A 131 20.98 -4.19 11.53
N ASP A 132 19.84 -4.67 11.94
CA ASP A 132 19.49 -6.07 11.76
C ASP A 132 19.53 -6.45 10.27
N SER A 133 20.17 -7.56 9.95
CA SER A 133 20.18 -8.11 8.60
C SER A 133 19.55 -9.50 8.58
N ILE A 134 18.71 -9.73 7.56
CA ILE A 134 18.09 -11.03 7.32
C ILE A 134 18.56 -11.52 5.96
N GLY A 135 19.02 -12.75 5.88
CA GLY A 135 19.46 -13.37 4.64
C GLY A 135 20.77 -12.83 4.08
N PRO A 136 21.05 -13.09 2.78
CA PRO A 136 20.21 -13.81 1.80
C PRO A 136 19.78 -15.20 2.24
N LEU A 137 18.52 -15.56 2.03
CA LEU A 137 17.96 -16.86 2.38
C LEU A 137 18.34 -17.93 1.35
N LEU A 138 18.39 -17.56 0.07
CA LEU A 138 18.73 -18.43 -1.03
C LEU A 138 20.26 -18.56 -1.16
N THR A 139 20.73 -19.78 -1.42
CA THR A 139 22.12 -20.05 -1.81
C THR A 139 22.27 -20.20 -3.32
N THR A 140 21.15 -20.39 -4.02
CA THR A 140 21.14 -20.63 -5.47
C THR A 140 21.47 -19.38 -6.26
N ALA A 141 22.38 -19.53 -7.23
CA ALA A 141 22.68 -18.55 -8.27
C ALA A 141 22.33 -19.18 -9.63
N TRP A 142 21.03 -19.44 -9.83
CA TRP A 142 20.55 -20.09 -11.05
C TRP A 142 20.34 -19.11 -12.20
N ASN A 143 20.32 -19.65 -13.42
CA ASN A 143 20.21 -18.88 -14.67
C ASN A 143 19.10 -19.47 -15.55
N GLN A 144 18.77 -18.79 -16.63
CA GLN A 144 17.68 -19.16 -17.54
C GLN A 144 18.16 -19.89 -18.80
N GLY A 145 19.46 -19.89 -19.07
CA GLY A 145 20.06 -20.38 -20.31
C GLY A 145 20.64 -21.77 -20.21
N ARG A 146 21.78 -21.95 -20.90
CA ARG A 146 22.49 -23.24 -21.04
C ARG A 146 22.63 -23.97 -19.69
N TYR A 147 22.39 -25.26 -19.70
CA TYR A 147 22.23 -26.25 -18.65
C TYR A 147 20.87 -26.23 -17.97
N PHE A 148 20.36 -25.06 -17.59
CA PHE A 148 19.07 -24.89 -16.92
C PHE A 148 17.88 -25.15 -17.86
N ASN A 149 18.02 -24.84 -19.15
CA ASN A 149 16.98 -24.96 -20.17
C ASN A 149 17.03 -26.29 -20.97
N THR A 150 17.68 -27.32 -20.45
CA THR A 150 17.91 -28.58 -21.16
C THR A 150 16.61 -29.24 -21.63
N PHE A 151 15.51 -29.11 -20.91
CA PHE A 151 14.21 -29.67 -21.27
C PHE A 151 13.25 -28.66 -21.93
N CYS A 152 13.62 -27.40 -22.02
CA CYS A 152 12.82 -26.39 -22.70
C CYS A 152 12.74 -26.69 -24.23
N PRO A 153 11.70 -26.19 -24.91
CA PRO A 153 11.56 -26.36 -26.36
C PRO A 153 12.80 -25.96 -27.15
N TYR A 154 13.09 -26.68 -28.21
CA TYR A 154 14.19 -26.36 -29.13
C TYR A 154 13.64 -25.68 -30.36
N ASP A 155 14.10 -24.50 -30.66
CA ASP A 155 13.74 -23.75 -31.84
C ASP A 155 14.65 -24.14 -33.01
N GLN A 156 14.06 -24.63 -34.09
CA GLN A 156 14.79 -25.08 -35.27
C GLN A 156 15.35 -23.90 -36.10
N ASN A 157 14.68 -22.73 -36.06
CA ASN A 157 15.11 -21.56 -36.84
C ASN A 157 16.33 -20.92 -36.22
N ASP A 158 16.32 -20.77 -34.89
CA ASP A 158 17.40 -20.17 -34.13
C ASP A 158 18.48 -21.18 -33.73
N SER A 159 18.24 -22.49 -33.96
CA SER A 159 19.14 -23.59 -33.61
C SER A 159 19.56 -23.58 -32.13
N MET A 160 18.65 -23.21 -31.24
CA MET A 160 18.89 -23.17 -29.80
C MET A 160 17.64 -23.50 -28.99
N ARG A 161 17.82 -23.79 -27.70
CA ARG A 161 16.70 -23.97 -26.79
C ARG A 161 16.18 -22.63 -26.27
N CYS A 162 14.88 -22.57 -26.06
CA CYS A 162 14.24 -21.43 -25.41
C CYS A 162 14.79 -21.26 -23.98
N TYR A 163 14.77 -20.03 -23.47
CA TYR A 163 15.07 -19.76 -22.07
C TYR A 163 14.01 -20.38 -21.15
N THR A 164 14.37 -20.72 -19.91
CA THR A 164 13.42 -21.20 -18.90
C THR A 164 12.36 -20.19 -18.54
N GLY A 165 12.70 -18.88 -18.66
CA GLY A 165 11.90 -17.76 -18.24
C GLY A 165 12.13 -17.37 -16.77
N CYS A 166 12.11 -16.07 -16.51
CA CYS A 166 12.35 -15.51 -15.18
C CYS A 166 11.37 -16.04 -14.12
N THR A 167 10.09 -16.16 -14.48
CA THR A 167 9.03 -16.69 -13.61
C THR A 167 9.34 -18.13 -13.16
N ALA A 168 9.77 -19.00 -14.08
CA ALA A 168 10.12 -20.37 -13.73
C ALA A 168 11.41 -20.42 -12.90
N THR A 169 12.42 -19.62 -13.23
CA THR A 169 13.69 -19.58 -12.50
C THR A 169 13.50 -19.08 -11.07
N ALA A 170 12.82 -17.97 -10.86
CA ALA A 170 12.57 -17.42 -9.53
C ALA A 170 11.73 -18.38 -8.67
N THR A 171 10.66 -18.95 -9.23
CA THR A 171 9.82 -19.94 -8.54
C THR A 171 10.62 -21.18 -8.17
N ALA A 172 11.43 -21.73 -9.09
CA ALA A 172 12.23 -22.91 -8.83
C ALA A 172 13.32 -22.69 -7.77
N GLN A 173 13.92 -21.51 -7.70
CA GLN A 173 14.89 -21.15 -6.65
C GLN A 173 14.22 -21.12 -5.26
N ILE A 174 13.01 -20.58 -5.14
CA ILE A 174 12.22 -20.63 -3.89
C ILE A 174 11.89 -22.09 -3.54
N MET A 175 11.49 -22.90 -4.52
CA MET A 175 11.22 -24.33 -4.30
C MET A 175 12.48 -25.08 -3.84
N LYS A 176 13.65 -24.73 -4.36
CA LYS A 176 14.95 -25.28 -3.93
C LYS A 176 15.30 -24.86 -2.50
N TYR A 177 15.04 -23.62 -2.10
CA TYR A 177 15.22 -23.17 -0.72
C TYR A 177 14.44 -24.06 0.27
N TRP A 178 13.19 -24.36 -0.02
CA TRP A 178 12.35 -25.23 0.80
C TRP A 178 12.64 -26.72 0.62
N ASN A 179 13.35 -27.14 -0.44
CA ASN A 179 13.48 -28.52 -0.87
C ASN A 179 12.12 -29.26 -0.94
N HIS A 180 11.12 -28.59 -1.50
CA HIS A 180 9.71 -29.02 -1.50
C HIS A 180 9.06 -28.76 -2.88
N PRO A 181 8.14 -29.66 -3.31
CA PRO A 181 7.74 -30.94 -2.72
C PRO A 181 8.71 -32.08 -3.10
N THR A 182 8.64 -33.20 -2.38
CA THR A 182 9.34 -34.43 -2.82
C THR A 182 8.71 -34.99 -4.11
N VAL A 183 7.36 -34.99 -4.18
CA VAL A 183 6.54 -35.36 -5.34
C VAL A 183 5.38 -34.38 -5.42
N GLY A 184 5.11 -33.84 -6.60
CA GLY A 184 4.02 -32.87 -6.82
C GLY A 184 2.64 -33.52 -6.78
N TRP A 185 1.65 -32.86 -7.40
CA TRP A 185 0.27 -33.30 -7.46
C TRP A 185 -0.26 -33.20 -8.90
N GLY A 186 -0.83 -34.30 -9.42
CA GLY A 186 -1.46 -34.35 -10.74
C GLY A 186 -0.49 -34.09 -11.89
N ASN A 187 -1.04 -33.60 -12.98
CA ASN A 187 -0.31 -33.29 -14.20
C ASN A 187 -0.89 -32.04 -14.85
N HIS A 188 -0.16 -31.46 -15.80
CA HIS A 188 -0.64 -30.33 -16.59
C HIS A 188 -0.14 -30.44 -18.04
N SER A 189 -0.95 -29.92 -18.96
CA SER A 189 -0.55 -29.74 -20.37
C SER A 189 -1.24 -28.54 -20.97
N TYR A 190 -0.53 -27.82 -21.82
CA TYR A 190 -1.07 -26.68 -22.56
C TYR A 190 -0.53 -26.67 -23.99
N HIS A 191 -1.21 -25.94 -24.86
CA HIS A 191 -0.80 -25.80 -26.26
C HIS A 191 -0.03 -24.50 -26.47
N HIS A 192 1.27 -24.62 -26.79
CA HIS A 192 2.09 -23.48 -27.18
C HIS A 192 2.03 -23.28 -28.69
N SER A 193 1.81 -22.04 -29.15
CA SER A 193 1.57 -21.71 -30.56
C SER A 193 2.68 -22.13 -31.51
N LEU A 194 3.95 -22.13 -31.08
CA LEU A 194 5.12 -22.48 -31.86
C LEU A 194 5.62 -23.91 -31.63
N TYR A 195 5.51 -24.41 -30.39
CA TYR A 195 6.16 -25.67 -29.99
C TYR A 195 5.17 -26.80 -29.71
N GLY A 196 3.89 -26.61 -30.01
CA GLY A 196 2.85 -27.66 -29.87
C GLY A 196 2.48 -27.90 -28.39
N THR A 197 2.04 -29.11 -28.08
CA THR A 197 1.62 -29.46 -26.72
C THR A 197 2.82 -29.73 -25.82
N LEU A 198 2.92 -28.97 -24.73
CA LEU A 198 3.91 -29.14 -23.68
C LEU A 198 3.21 -29.71 -22.44
N SER A 199 3.86 -30.65 -21.75
CA SER A 199 3.24 -31.36 -20.63
C SER A 199 4.26 -31.75 -19.56
N ALA A 200 3.79 -31.89 -18.32
CA ALA A 200 4.54 -32.36 -17.17
C ALA A 200 3.67 -33.25 -16.27
N GLN A 201 4.27 -34.27 -15.68
CA GLN A 201 3.65 -35.20 -14.73
C GLN A 201 4.23 -34.94 -13.34
N PHE A 202 3.51 -34.20 -12.50
CA PHE A 202 4.03 -33.78 -11.21
C PHE A 202 3.92 -34.89 -10.14
N ASP A 203 2.86 -35.70 -10.20
CA ASP A 203 2.53 -36.74 -9.23
C ASP A 203 3.38 -38.00 -9.34
N THR A 204 4.09 -38.17 -10.44
CA THR A 204 5.03 -39.30 -10.67
C THR A 204 6.48 -38.87 -10.72
N THR A 205 6.77 -37.58 -10.69
CA THR A 205 8.12 -37.03 -10.67
C THR A 205 8.64 -36.86 -9.26
N TYR A 206 9.81 -37.50 -8.99
CA TYR A 206 10.52 -37.37 -7.74
C TYR A 206 11.59 -36.28 -7.85
N TYR A 207 11.40 -35.12 -7.22
CA TYR A 207 12.35 -34.00 -7.26
C TYR A 207 13.55 -34.32 -6.36
N ARG A 208 14.74 -34.46 -6.99
CA ARG A 208 15.98 -34.89 -6.35
C ARG A 208 16.74 -33.71 -5.75
N TRP A 209 16.19 -33.05 -4.72
CA TRP A 209 16.70 -31.82 -4.14
C TRP A 209 18.19 -31.85 -3.76
N SER A 210 18.69 -32.99 -3.21
CA SER A 210 20.08 -33.14 -2.84
C SER A 210 21.03 -33.19 -4.02
N MET A 211 20.54 -33.43 -5.23
CA MET A 211 21.31 -33.43 -6.47
C MET A 211 21.34 -32.09 -7.17
N MET A 212 20.56 -31.11 -6.71
CA MET A 212 20.46 -29.80 -7.32
C MET A 212 21.49 -28.85 -6.70
N PRO A 213 22.62 -28.54 -7.35
CA PRO A 213 23.64 -27.65 -6.82
C PRO A 213 23.21 -26.17 -6.95
N ASP A 214 23.88 -25.33 -6.20
CA ASP A 214 23.57 -23.87 -6.19
C ASP A 214 23.94 -23.19 -7.50
N THR A 215 24.86 -23.76 -8.31
CA THR A 215 25.23 -23.24 -9.63
C THR A 215 25.41 -24.37 -10.61
N LEU A 216 25.19 -24.13 -11.91
CA LEU A 216 25.49 -25.07 -12.99
C LEU A 216 26.57 -24.51 -13.92
N ASN A 217 27.53 -25.35 -14.27
CA ASN A 217 28.58 -25.02 -15.24
C ASN A 217 28.99 -26.28 -16.03
N TYR A 218 30.02 -26.18 -16.85
CA TYR A 218 30.49 -27.28 -17.70
C TYR A 218 31.11 -28.47 -16.95
N LEU A 219 31.38 -28.30 -15.65
CA LEU A 219 31.90 -29.37 -14.77
C LEU A 219 30.79 -30.04 -13.96
N THR A 220 29.56 -29.49 -14.00
CA THR A 220 28.46 -30.07 -13.23
C THR A 220 28.09 -31.43 -13.78
N ASP A 221 27.92 -32.40 -12.88
CA ASP A 221 27.46 -33.75 -13.22
C ASP A 221 26.13 -33.67 -14.04
N PRO A 222 26.02 -34.43 -15.16
CA PRO A 222 24.86 -34.37 -16.02
C PRO A 222 23.50 -34.67 -15.33
N ASP A 223 23.49 -35.62 -14.38
CA ASP A 223 22.28 -35.97 -13.64
C ASP A 223 21.87 -34.87 -12.66
N SER A 224 22.84 -34.15 -12.11
CA SER A 224 22.62 -32.97 -11.27
C SER A 224 22.07 -31.79 -12.11
N ALA A 225 22.67 -31.57 -13.27
CA ALA A 225 22.15 -30.54 -14.20
C ALA A 225 20.72 -30.87 -14.69
N ALA A 226 20.48 -32.17 -15.00
CA ALA A 226 19.17 -32.64 -15.41
C ALA A 226 18.11 -32.46 -14.30
N ALA A 227 18.47 -32.68 -13.02
CA ALA A 227 17.56 -32.50 -11.90
C ALA A 227 17.06 -31.04 -11.79
N VAL A 228 17.96 -30.06 -11.97
CA VAL A 228 17.59 -28.65 -11.97
C VAL A 228 16.75 -28.30 -13.22
N ALA A 229 17.17 -28.74 -14.39
CA ALA A 229 16.48 -28.48 -15.66
C ALA A 229 15.05 -29.08 -15.68
N GLU A 230 14.84 -30.26 -15.07
CA GLU A 230 13.54 -30.90 -14.94
C GLU A 230 12.60 -30.05 -14.07
N LEU A 231 13.08 -29.56 -12.93
CA LEU A 231 12.31 -28.64 -12.07
C LEU A 231 11.94 -27.36 -12.83
N MET A 232 12.91 -26.74 -13.51
CA MET A 232 12.70 -25.52 -14.30
C MET A 232 11.61 -25.72 -15.38
N TYR A 233 11.68 -26.83 -16.12
CA TYR A 233 10.72 -27.16 -17.14
C TYR A 233 9.33 -27.44 -16.55
N HIS A 234 9.26 -28.18 -15.44
CA HIS A 234 7.99 -28.48 -14.78
C HIS A 234 7.31 -27.21 -14.27
N VAL A 235 8.04 -26.29 -13.65
CA VAL A 235 7.51 -24.98 -13.28
C VAL A 235 7.04 -24.22 -14.52
N GLY A 236 7.83 -24.24 -15.60
CA GLY A 236 7.46 -23.61 -16.87
C GLY A 236 6.15 -24.15 -17.46
N VAL A 237 5.93 -25.47 -17.40
CA VAL A 237 4.66 -26.08 -17.84
C VAL A 237 3.52 -25.68 -16.89
N ALA A 238 3.75 -25.69 -15.59
CA ALA A 238 2.73 -25.35 -14.57
C ALA A 238 2.20 -23.90 -14.69
N VAL A 239 3.03 -22.99 -15.23
CA VAL A 239 2.66 -21.57 -15.42
C VAL A 239 2.27 -21.25 -16.88
N GLU A 240 2.17 -22.26 -17.75
CA GLU A 240 1.92 -22.12 -19.19
C GLU A 240 2.90 -21.13 -19.87
N MET A 241 4.19 -21.37 -19.66
CA MET A 241 5.25 -20.50 -20.13
C MET A 241 5.16 -20.22 -21.63
N ASN A 242 5.12 -18.94 -22.00
CA ASN A 242 5.29 -18.54 -23.40
C ASN A 242 6.77 -18.56 -23.75
N TYR A 243 7.25 -19.72 -24.18
CA TYR A 243 8.65 -19.98 -24.47
C TYR A 243 9.16 -19.24 -25.70
N GLY A 244 10.38 -18.71 -25.63
CA GLY A 244 11.06 -18.06 -26.76
C GLY A 244 12.58 -18.07 -26.60
N THR A 245 13.29 -17.87 -27.71
CA THR A 245 14.76 -17.87 -27.80
C THR A 245 15.37 -16.50 -27.40
N SER A 246 14.60 -15.41 -27.45
CA SER A 246 14.99 -14.10 -26.98
C SER A 246 14.54 -13.82 -25.53
N GLY A 247 13.60 -14.64 -25.01
CA GLY A 247 13.06 -14.54 -23.66
C GLY A 247 11.78 -15.36 -23.57
N SER A 248 11.47 -15.84 -22.36
CA SER A 248 10.24 -16.59 -22.06
C SER A 248 9.52 -15.91 -20.89
N GLY A 249 8.19 -15.86 -20.94
CA GLY A 249 7.40 -15.15 -19.96
C GLY A 249 6.14 -15.89 -19.52
N ALA A 250 5.76 -15.72 -18.25
CA ALA A 250 4.51 -16.23 -17.69
C ALA A 250 4.04 -15.31 -16.54
N ALA A 251 2.76 -15.44 -16.15
CA ALA A 251 2.23 -14.67 -15.05
C ALA A 251 2.79 -15.15 -13.69
N VAL A 252 3.12 -14.20 -12.81
CA VAL A 252 3.50 -14.47 -11.41
C VAL A 252 2.24 -14.59 -10.56
N ASN A 253 1.33 -13.63 -10.66
CA ASN A 253 0.12 -13.51 -9.84
C ASN A 253 -1.13 -14.00 -10.58
N SER A 254 -2.08 -14.54 -9.83
CA SER A 254 -3.36 -15.04 -10.35
C SER A 254 -4.37 -13.93 -10.64
N TYR A 255 -4.15 -12.72 -10.13
CA TYR A 255 -5.13 -11.62 -10.13
C TYR A 255 -6.49 -12.01 -9.55
N GLY A 256 -6.49 -12.91 -8.55
CA GLY A 256 -7.71 -13.41 -7.94
C GLY A 256 -8.43 -14.52 -8.71
N SER A 257 -7.93 -14.93 -9.88
CA SER A 257 -8.51 -16.01 -10.69
C SER A 257 -7.84 -17.34 -10.40
N SER A 258 -8.56 -18.29 -9.84
CA SER A 258 -8.05 -19.65 -9.58
C SER A 258 -7.74 -20.45 -10.85
N SER A 259 -8.29 -20.06 -12.00
CA SER A 259 -8.05 -20.71 -13.30
C SER A 259 -6.90 -20.12 -14.09
N ARG A 260 -6.33 -18.97 -13.66
CA ARG A 260 -5.22 -18.34 -14.36
C ARG A 260 -3.92 -19.10 -14.14
N ALA A 261 -3.27 -19.53 -15.20
CA ALA A 261 -1.91 -20.06 -15.11
C ALA A 261 -0.94 -18.99 -14.60
N SER A 262 -0.32 -19.25 -13.44
CA SER A 262 0.58 -18.33 -12.74
C SER A 262 1.41 -19.08 -11.71
N SER A 263 2.53 -18.53 -11.26
CA SER A 263 3.31 -19.12 -10.15
C SER A 263 2.48 -19.25 -8.87
N GLU A 264 1.67 -18.26 -8.55
CA GLU A 264 0.77 -18.30 -7.40
C GLU A 264 -0.13 -19.56 -7.41
N ASN A 265 -0.83 -19.80 -8.52
CA ASN A 265 -1.71 -20.97 -8.64
C ASN A 265 -0.92 -22.28 -8.80
N ALA A 266 0.20 -22.26 -9.52
CA ALA A 266 1.03 -23.47 -9.72
C ALA A 266 1.58 -24.00 -8.40
N LEU A 267 2.06 -23.13 -7.51
CA LEU A 267 2.57 -23.51 -6.19
C LEU A 267 1.48 -24.18 -5.34
N LYS A 268 0.25 -23.65 -5.37
CA LYS A 268 -0.92 -24.22 -4.67
C LYS A 268 -1.36 -25.56 -5.28
N THR A 269 -1.53 -25.58 -6.58
CA THR A 269 -2.22 -26.67 -7.30
C THR A 269 -1.33 -27.88 -7.51
N TYR A 270 -0.07 -27.67 -7.92
CA TYR A 270 0.81 -28.75 -8.36
C TYR A 270 1.95 -29.04 -7.38
N PHE A 271 2.41 -28.04 -6.61
CA PHE A 271 3.62 -28.16 -5.82
C PHE A 271 3.39 -28.20 -4.31
N LYS A 272 2.15 -28.36 -3.86
CA LYS A 272 1.78 -28.60 -2.44
C LYS A 272 2.26 -27.54 -1.46
N TYR A 273 2.35 -26.29 -1.94
CA TYR A 273 2.62 -25.16 -1.06
C TYR A 273 1.34 -24.70 -0.35
N ASN A 274 1.55 -23.92 0.70
CA ASN A 274 0.48 -23.35 1.49
C ASN A 274 -0.59 -22.69 0.60
N PRO A 275 -1.84 -23.17 0.57
CA PRO A 275 -2.90 -22.56 -0.23
C PRO A 275 -3.26 -21.14 0.19
N MET A 276 -2.78 -20.70 1.36
CA MET A 276 -2.89 -19.31 1.85
C MET A 276 -1.85 -18.35 1.25
N LEU A 277 -0.88 -18.83 0.46
CA LEU A 277 -0.02 -17.91 -0.29
C LEU A 277 -0.88 -17.10 -1.28
N TYR A 278 -0.54 -15.85 -1.53
CA TYR A 278 -1.35 -15.00 -2.40
C TYR A 278 -0.55 -13.86 -3.03
N GLY A 279 -1.08 -13.38 -4.15
CA GLY A 279 -0.52 -12.25 -4.87
C GLY A 279 -0.95 -10.91 -4.27
N VAL A 280 0.00 -10.00 -4.11
CA VAL A 280 -0.20 -8.61 -3.66
C VAL A 280 0.34 -7.63 -4.69
N PHE A 281 -0.27 -6.44 -4.75
CA PHE A 281 0.09 -5.38 -5.70
C PHE A 281 0.47 -4.12 -4.94
N LYS A 282 1.61 -3.53 -5.26
CA LYS A 282 2.14 -2.32 -4.60
C LYS A 282 1.14 -1.17 -4.61
N SER A 283 0.43 -1.00 -5.72
CA SER A 283 -0.60 0.04 -5.87
C SER A 283 -1.75 0.00 -4.84
N SER A 284 -1.85 -1.08 -4.09
CA SER A 284 -2.88 -1.27 -3.06
C SER A 284 -2.37 -1.03 -1.64
N TYR A 285 -1.14 -0.57 -1.48
CA TYR A 285 -0.48 -0.34 -0.20
C TYR A 285 0.24 1.01 -0.21
N THR A 286 0.33 1.66 0.94
CA THR A 286 1.28 2.76 1.14
C THR A 286 2.70 2.21 1.12
N ASP A 287 3.71 3.08 0.95
CA ASP A 287 5.11 2.66 0.97
C ASP A 287 5.49 1.97 2.28
N SER A 288 5.03 2.51 3.42
CA SER A 288 5.29 1.92 4.74
C SER A 288 4.61 0.56 4.95
N GLU A 289 3.38 0.38 4.46
CA GLU A 289 2.70 -0.93 4.54
C GLU A 289 3.36 -1.96 3.64
N TRP A 290 3.78 -1.56 2.43
CA TRP A 290 4.50 -2.42 1.51
C TRP A 290 5.84 -2.86 2.06
N ASP A 291 6.64 -1.93 2.58
CA ASP A 291 7.91 -2.20 3.25
C ASP A 291 7.71 -3.16 4.42
N SER A 292 6.74 -2.87 5.30
CA SER A 292 6.42 -3.74 6.44
C SER A 292 6.00 -5.15 6.02
N LEU A 293 5.22 -5.26 4.92
CA LEU A 293 4.77 -6.54 4.38
C LEU A 293 5.96 -7.38 3.88
N MET A 294 6.86 -6.78 3.09
CA MET A 294 8.06 -7.46 2.58
C MET A 294 9.02 -7.83 3.72
N TYR A 295 9.24 -6.93 4.66
CA TYR A 295 10.09 -7.17 5.83
C TYR A 295 9.59 -8.34 6.68
N ASN A 296 8.30 -8.40 6.99
CA ASN A 296 7.70 -9.45 7.81
C ASN A 296 7.77 -10.84 7.14
N GLU A 297 7.67 -10.91 5.82
CA GLU A 297 7.89 -12.16 5.09
C GLU A 297 9.32 -12.67 5.27
N LEU A 298 10.30 -11.80 5.07
CA LEU A 298 11.71 -12.16 5.21
C LEU A 298 12.08 -12.47 6.67
N LEU A 299 11.54 -11.73 7.63
CA LEU A 299 11.71 -12.00 9.07
C LEU A 299 11.16 -13.38 9.45
N ALA A 300 10.10 -13.84 8.79
CA ALA A 300 9.56 -15.17 8.97
C ALA A 300 10.29 -16.26 8.17
N GLY A 301 11.43 -15.95 7.53
CA GLY A 301 12.22 -16.87 6.73
C GLY A 301 11.54 -17.31 5.43
N ARG A 302 10.64 -16.51 4.88
CA ARG A 302 9.92 -16.78 3.63
C ARG A 302 10.45 -15.90 2.49
N PRO A 303 11.16 -16.47 1.51
CA PRO A 303 11.55 -15.76 0.30
C PRO A 303 10.31 -15.32 -0.49
N ILE A 304 10.39 -14.15 -1.10
CA ILE A 304 9.27 -13.51 -1.79
C ILE A 304 9.47 -13.62 -3.30
N LEU A 305 8.50 -14.15 -4.00
CA LEU A 305 8.48 -14.08 -5.46
C LEU A 305 7.97 -12.70 -5.89
N TYR A 306 8.88 -11.85 -6.33
CA TYR A 306 8.61 -10.46 -6.68
C TYR A 306 8.55 -10.26 -8.19
N ALA A 307 7.71 -9.34 -8.64
CA ALA A 307 7.60 -9.01 -10.06
C ALA A 307 7.43 -7.51 -10.26
N GLY A 308 8.21 -6.96 -11.18
CA GLY A 308 8.08 -5.59 -11.68
C GLY A 308 7.59 -5.59 -13.12
N TYR A 309 6.71 -4.66 -13.46
CA TYR A 309 6.13 -4.53 -14.79
C TYR A 309 6.24 -3.10 -15.29
N ASP A 310 6.50 -2.97 -16.61
CA ASP A 310 6.22 -1.74 -17.34
C ASP A 310 5.31 -2.06 -18.55
N ASN A 311 5.06 -1.05 -19.40
CA ASN A 311 4.20 -1.20 -20.58
C ASN A 311 4.75 -2.15 -21.66
N SER A 312 6.02 -2.58 -21.56
CA SER A 312 6.71 -3.35 -22.60
C SER A 312 7.10 -4.75 -22.18
N ALA A 313 7.41 -4.96 -20.88
CA ALA A 313 7.84 -6.25 -20.33
C ALA A 313 7.65 -6.32 -18.82
N GLY A 314 7.64 -7.55 -18.28
CA GLY A 314 7.68 -7.82 -16.86
C GLY A 314 8.87 -8.71 -16.50
N HIS A 315 9.37 -8.62 -15.29
CA HIS A 315 10.40 -9.52 -14.78
C HIS A 315 10.06 -10.05 -13.40
N ALA A 316 10.27 -11.34 -13.20
CA ALA A 316 10.15 -12.03 -11.92
C ALA A 316 11.54 -12.32 -11.34
N PHE A 317 11.71 -12.08 -10.05
CA PHE A 317 12.92 -12.30 -9.29
C PHE A 317 12.58 -12.64 -7.82
N VAL A 318 13.57 -12.92 -7.01
CA VAL A 318 13.35 -13.27 -5.60
C VAL A 318 13.88 -12.15 -4.71
N LEU A 319 13.05 -11.68 -3.75
CA LEU A 319 13.56 -10.97 -2.59
C LEU A 319 13.81 -12.02 -1.51
N ASP A 320 15.04 -12.13 -1.06
CA ASP A 320 15.47 -13.18 -0.13
C ASP A 320 16.33 -12.66 1.03
N GLY A 321 16.39 -11.37 1.21
CA GLY A 321 17.09 -10.75 2.32
C GLY A 321 16.76 -9.28 2.47
N VAL A 322 17.06 -8.73 3.63
CA VAL A 322 16.95 -7.31 3.91
C VAL A 322 18.12 -6.87 4.79
N ARG A 323 18.62 -5.67 4.53
CA ARG A 323 19.61 -4.99 5.37
C ARG A 323 19.07 -3.65 5.79
N GLU A 324 19.06 -3.41 7.10
CA GLU A 324 18.72 -2.12 7.68
C GLU A 324 19.97 -1.26 7.76
N MET A 325 19.85 0.00 7.37
CA MET A 325 20.85 1.03 7.60
C MET A 325 20.21 2.11 8.49
N ASP A 326 20.72 2.23 9.70
CA ASP A 326 20.24 3.17 10.70
C ASP A 326 21.02 4.49 10.61
N ASP A 327 20.31 5.62 10.51
CA ASP A 327 20.89 6.96 10.49
C ASP A 327 20.56 7.78 11.74
N SER A 328 20.24 7.17 12.87
CA SER A 328 19.85 7.80 14.12
C SER A 328 18.48 8.50 14.14
N LEU A 329 17.83 8.69 13.00
CA LEU A 329 16.52 9.32 12.85
C LEU A 329 15.51 8.40 12.15
N THR A 330 15.98 7.59 11.20
CA THR A 330 15.14 6.70 10.38
C THR A 330 15.89 5.41 10.06
N VAL A 331 15.15 4.30 10.00
CA VAL A 331 15.67 3.01 9.54
C VAL A 331 15.37 2.90 8.05
N HIS A 332 16.41 2.69 7.24
CA HIS A 332 16.30 2.49 5.80
C HIS A 332 16.56 1.03 5.47
N ARG A 333 15.67 0.41 4.71
CA ARG A 333 15.76 -0.98 4.29
C ARG A 333 16.17 -1.11 2.85
N TYR A 334 17.15 -1.99 2.62
CA TYR A 334 17.57 -2.44 1.30
C TYR A 334 17.30 -3.93 1.21
N TYR A 335 16.61 -4.35 0.16
CA TYR A 335 16.19 -5.73 -0.05
C TYR A 335 17.16 -6.44 -0.97
N HIS A 336 17.62 -7.63 -0.54
CA HIS A 336 18.46 -8.47 -1.40
C HIS A 336 17.62 -9.04 -2.53
N VAL A 337 18.09 -8.82 -3.76
CA VAL A 337 17.45 -9.27 -5.00
C VAL A 337 18.32 -10.36 -5.61
N ASN A 338 17.76 -11.55 -5.78
CA ASN A 338 18.31 -12.59 -6.63
C ASN A 338 17.63 -12.51 -8.00
N TRP A 339 18.36 -11.99 -8.98
CA TRP A 339 17.82 -11.70 -10.30
C TRP A 339 17.61 -12.94 -11.19
N GLY A 340 18.14 -14.10 -10.81
CA GLY A 340 18.06 -15.31 -11.62
C GLY A 340 18.97 -15.30 -12.86
N TRP A 341 20.16 -14.68 -12.74
CA TRP A 341 21.16 -14.57 -13.81
C TRP A 341 22.54 -15.09 -13.38
N GLY A 342 22.55 -16.19 -12.61
CA GLY A 342 23.77 -16.81 -12.18
C GLY A 342 24.57 -16.02 -11.15
N GLY A 343 23.90 -15.23 -10.34
CA GLY A 343 24.49 -14.35 -9.32
C GLY A 343 24.92 -12.96 -9.86
N ALA A 344 24.85 -12.74 -11.17
CA ALA A 344 25.14 -11.43 -11.73
C ALA A 344 24.06 -10.42 -11.33
N TYR A 345 24.50 -9.22 -10.93
CA TYR A 345 23.69 -8.13 -10.44
C TYR A 345 23.02 -8.36 -9.07
N ASP A 346 23.13 -9.54 -8.45
CA ASP A 346 22.56 -9.83 -7.14
C ASP A 346 23.14 -8.88 -6.09
N GLY A 347 22.25 -8.32 -5.25
CA GLY A 347 22.64 -7.33 -4.25
C GLY A 347 21.43 -6.72 -3.54
N PHE A 348 21.70 -5.72 -2.74
CA PHE A 348 20.69 -4.98 -1.97
C PHE A 348 20.24 -3.74 -2.73
N TYR A 349 18.93 -3.63 -2.97
CA TYR A 349 18.30 -2.57 -3.74
C TYR A 349 17.22 -1.88 -2.91
N THR A 350 17.00 -0.58 -3.12
CA THR A 350 15.78 0.05 -2.64
C THR A 350 14.59 -0.38 -3.50
N ILE A 351 13.48 -0.73 -2.86
CA ILE A 351 12.20 -1.04 -3.51
C ILE A 351 11.15 0.04 -3.24
N ASP A 352 11.51 1.07 -2.48
CA ASP A 352 10.66 2.20 -2.11
C ASP A 352 10.87 3.40 -3.04
N SER A 353 10.00 4.42 -2.88
CA SER A 353 10.17 5.71 -3.54
C SER A 353 11.55 6.31 -3.26
N LEU A 354 12.20 6.85 -4.28
CA LEU A 354 13.50 7.53 -4.18
C LEU A 354 13.39 8.90 -3.50
N SER A 355 12.19 9.47 -3.42
CA SER A 355 11.92 10.76 -2.80
C SER A 355 10.76 10.64 -1.79
N PRO A 356 10.95 9.92 -0.67
CA PRO A 356 9.92 9.74 0.33
C PRO A 356 9.53 11.06 0.97
N GLY A 357 8.24 11.23 1.28
CA GLY A 357 7.68 12.44 1.87
C GLY A 357 7.39 13.58 0.87
N ALA A 358 7.62 13.38 -0.41
CA ALA A 358 7.29 14.37 -1.44
C ALA A 358 5.80 14.41 -1.85
N GLY A 359 4.95 13.62 -1.20
CA GLY A 359 3.49 13.62 -1.43
C GLY A 359 3.06 13.10 -2.79
N GLY A 360 3.85 12.22 -3.41
CA GLY A 360 3.70 11.84 -4.82
C GLY A 360 4.29 12.92 -5.73
N ILE A 361 5.18 12.50 -6.63
CA ILE A 361 5.87 13.43 -7.51
C ILE A 361 4.84 14.10 -8.42
N GLY A 362 4.63 15.41 -8.19
CA GLY A 362 3.89 16.27 -9.10
C GLY A 362 2.41 16.50 -8.82
N GLY A 363 1.97 16.58 -7.56
CA GLY A 363 0.60 17.05 -7.22
C GLY A 363 -0.57 16.24 -7.82
N ASN A 364 -0.27 15.33 -8.70
CA ASN A 364 -1.06 14.25 -9.27
C ASN A 364 -0.09 13.11 -9.50
N ALA A 365 -0.05 12.17 -8.62
CA ALA A 365 0.56 10.83 -8.60
C ALA A 365 1.33 10.44 -9.88
N THR A 366 2.48 11.08 -10.19
CA THR A 366 2.88 10.99 -11.58
C THR A 366 3.86 9.91 -11.90
N TYR A 367 4.76 9.52 -11.04
CA TYR A 367 5.62 8.38 -11.34
C TYR A 367 6.41 7.93 -10.11
N THR A 368 6.21 6.71 -9.69
CA THR A 368 7.16 5.99 -8.85
C THR A 368 7.53 4.71 -9.58
N PHE A 369 8.82 4.36 -9.62
CA PHE A 369 9.32 3.19 -10.35
C PHE A 369 8.73 1.87 -9.85
N ASN A 370 8.19 1.86 -8.63
CA ASN A 370 7.69 0.66 -7.95
C ASN A 370 6.16 0.51 -7.93
N LEU A 371 5.39 1.43 -8.52
CA LEU A 371 3.91 1.37 -8.46
C LEU A 371 3.31 0.14 -9.16
N ASN A 372 3.94 -0.33 -10.23
CA ASN A 372 3.49 -1.50 -11.00
C ASN A 372 4.09 -2.81 -10.47
N ASN A 373 4.68 -2.79 -9.28
CA ASN A 373 5.28 -3.96 -8.67
C ASN A 373 4.22 -4.82 -7.98
N SER A 374 4.48 -6.11 -7.95
CA SER A 374 3.65 -7.10 -7.28
C SER A 374 4.51 -8.20 -6.67
N ALA A 375 3.94 -8.96 -5.76
CA ALA A 375 4.64 -10.07 -5.13
C ALA A 375 3.68 -11.23 -4.85
N VAL A 376 4.24 -12.44 -4.73
CA VAL A 376 3.56 -13.58 -4.10
C VAL A 376 4.23 -13.81 -2.76
N ILE A 377 3.43 -13.77 -1.70
CA ILE A 377 3.86 -13.91 -0.29
C ILE A 377 3.19 -15.12 0.37
N GLY A 378 3.65 -15.49 1.56
CA GLY A 378 3.18 -16.68 2.27
C GLY A 378 3.69 -17.99 1.65
N ILE A 379 4.77 -17.96 0.87
CA ILE A 379 5.32 -19.15 0.18
C ILE A 379 6.05 -20.02 1.18
N MET A 380 5.39 -21.09 1.62
CA MET A 380 5.94 -22.08 2.53
C MET A 380 5.26 -23.45 2.27
N PRO A 381 5.95 -24.57 2.56
CA PRO A 381 5.34 -25.90 2.50
C PRO A 381 4.15 -26.04 3.46
N VAL A 382 3.19 -26.89 3.10
CA VAL A 382 2.14 -27.30 4.04
C VAL A 382 2.76 -28.16 5.14
N THR A 383 2.53 -27.81 6.39
CA THR A 383 3.07 -28.52 7.56
C THR A 383 2.02 -29.32 8.33
N ALA A 384 0.73 -29.11 8.06
CA ALA A 384 -0.35 -29.83 8.72
C ALA A 384 -0.39 -31.32 8.31
N ALA A 385 -0.71 -32.18 9.26
CA ALA A 385 -0.98 -33.57 8.96
C ALA A 385 -2.30 -33.69 8.19
N SER A 386 -2.38 -34.60 7.22
CA SER A 386 -3.63 -34.95 6.55
C SER A 386 -4.66 -35.44 7.60
N ASP A 387 -5.93 -35.11 7.39
CA ASP A 387 -7.06 -35.54 8.21
C ASP A 387 -7.09 -34.98 9.66
N SER A 388 -6.23 -34.02 10.01
CA SER A 388 -6.36 -33.30 11.27
C SER A 388 -7.47 -32.25 11.19
N VAL A 389 -8.17 -32.01 12.30
CA VAL A 389 -9.12 -30.88 12.40
C VAL A 389 -8.32 -29.60 12.66
N VAL A 390 -8.62 -28.59 11.88
CA VAL A 390 -8.05 -27.24 12.00
C VAL A 390 -9.15 -26.21 12.22
N THR A 391 -8.84 -25.15 12.94
CA THR A 391 -9.79 -24.11 13.30
C THR A 391 -9.53 -22.84 12.49
N VAL A 392 -10.54 -22.35 11.80
CA VAL A 392 -10.53 -21.05 11.14
C VAL A 392 -11.34 -20.06 11.97
N SER A 393 -10.74 -18.94 12.36
CA SER A 393 -11.35 -17.88 13.15
C SER A 393 -11.16 -16.54 12.47
N VAL A 394 -12.24 -15.95 11.97
CA VAL A 394 -12.19 -14.63 11.31
C VAL A 394 -13.12 -13.64 12.02
N VAL A 395 -12.65 -12.39 12.12
CA VAL A 395 -13.39 -11.29 12.76
C VAL A 395 -13.28 -10.01 11.91
N PRO A 396 -14.26 -9.09 11.98
CA PRO A 396 -14.07 -7.75 11.41
C PRO A 396 -13.13 -6.91 12.31
N ASP A 397 -12.48 -5.91 11.74
CA ASP A 397 -11.72 -4.89 12.49
C ASP A 397 -12.64 -4.10 13.44
N ASN A 398 -13.87 -3.86 13.00
CA ASN A 398 -14.94 -3.27 13.79
C ASN A 398 -16.29 -3.81 13.32
N TYR A 399 -17.12 -4.32 14.22
CA TYR A 399 -18.47 -4.83 13.91
C TYR A 399 -19.45 -3.77 13.39
N GLN A 400 -19.14 -2.48 13.52
CA GLN A 400 -19.91 -1.41 12.88
C GLN A 400 -19.52 -1.18 11.41
N HIS A 401 -18.31 -1.62 11.02
CA HIS A 401 -17.81 -1.49 9.66
C HIS A 401 -18.24 -2.64 8.75
N GLY A 402 -18.56 -3.78 9.33
CA GLY A 402 -18.97 -4.98 8.59
C GLY A 402 -19.00 -6.22 9.45
N GLU A 403 -19.29 -7.33 8.80
CA GLU A 403 -19.31 -8.68 9.40
C GLU A 403 -18.52 -9.66 8.52
N VAL A 404 -18.21 -10.83 9.07
CA VAL A 404 -17.47 -11.88 8.37
C VAL A 404 -18.13 -13.24 8.57
N THR A 405 -18.01 -14.12 7.58
CA THR A 405 -18.47 -15.51 7.66
C THR A 405 -17.33 -16.46 7.27
N GLY A 406 -17.50 -17.77 7.55
CA GLY A 406 -16.52 -18.80 7.22
C GLY A 406 -15.63 -19.23 8.39
N SER A 407 -15.88 -18.76 9.63
CA SER A 407 -15.26 -19.34 10.84
C SER A 407 -15.82 -20.75 11.11
N GLY A 408 -14.97 -21.68 11.55
CA GLY A 408 -15.38 -23.05 11.87
C GLY A 408 -14.23 -24.04 12.02
N GLU A 409 -14.58 -25.31 12.19
CA GLU A 409 -13.65 -26.43 12.18
C GLU A 409 -13.69 -27.11 10.80
N TYR A 410 -12.53 -27.44 10.26
CA TYR A 410 -12.35 -28.01 8.92
C TYR A 410 -11.37 -29.18 8.96
N VAL A 411 -11.52 -30.13 8.04
CA VAL A 411 -10.59 -31.24 7.91
C VAL A 411 -9.41 -30.82 7.03
N SER A 412 -8.21 -30.86 7.59
CA SER A 412 -6.98 -30.46 6.91
C SER A 412 -6.74 -31.26 5.64
N LEU A 413 -6.37 -30.58 4.56
CA LEU A 413 -6.10 -31.07 3.22
C LEU A 413 -7.30 -31.74 2.50
N HIS A 414 -8.51 -31.61 3.07
CA HIS A 414 -9.76 -32.11 2.46
C HIS A 414 -10.77 -30.97 2.23
N ASP A 415 -10.98 -30.12 3.22
CA ASP A 415 -12.02 -29.11 3.15
C ASP A 415 -11.50 -27.83 2.48
N VAL A 416 -12.32 -27.28 1.58
CA VAL A 416 -12.12 -25.95 1.03
C VAL A 416 -12.85 -24.94 1.92
N VAL A 417 -12.09 -24.04 2.52
CA VAL A 417 -12.61 -22.93 3.32
C VAL A 417 -12.93 -21.76 2.39
N SER A 418 -14.06 -21.10 2.65
CA SER A 418 -14.41 -19.84 2.00
C SER A 418 -14.76 -18.84 3.08
N ILE A 419 -13.93 -17.81 3.25
CA ILE A 419 -14.18 -16.72 4.18
C ILE A 419 -14.63 -15.48 3.42
N TRP A 420 -15.66 -14.81 3.95
CA TRP A 420 -16.28 -13.64 3.34
C TRP A 420 -16.23 -12.45 4.29
N ALA A 421 -16.02 -11.28 3.71
CA ALA A 421 -16.15 -10.00 4.39
C ALA A 421 -17.34 -9.23 3.77
N HIS A 422 -18.32 -8.90 4.60
CA HIS A 422 -19.54 -8.17 4.23
C HIS A 422 -19.43 -6.77 4.83
N ALA A 423 -19.21 -5.76 3.98
CA ALA A 423 -19.10 -4.39 4.44
C ALA A 423 -20.49 -3.83 4.81
N ALA A 424 -20.57 -3.11 5.93
CA ALA A 424 -21.74 -2.34 6.30
C ALA A 424 -22.00 -1.21 5.28
N GLU A 425 -23.23 -0.66 5.30
CA GLU A 425 -23.57 0.50 4.45
C GLU A 425 -22.58 1.65 4.69
N GLY A 426 -22.05 2.23 3.61
CA GLY A 426 -21.05 3.29 3.66
C GLY A 426 -19.62 2.82 3.87
N TYR A 427 -19.37 1.53 3.88
CA TYR A 427 -18.03 0.95 3.98
C TYR A 427 -17.74 0.04 2.79
N ARG A 428 -16.43 -0.25 2.60
CA ARG A 428 -15.97 -1.29 1.68
C ARG A 428 -14.91 -2.15 2.36
N PHE A 429 -14.85 -3.42 2.01
CA PHE A 429 -13.76 -4.31 2.41
C PHE A 429 -12.49 -3.91 1.67
N VAL A 430 -11.40 -3.73 2.39
CA VAL A 430 -10.09 -3.40 1.82
C VAL A 430 -9.25 -4.64 1.63
N ARG A 431 -9.01 -5.37 2.70
CA ARG A 431 -8.18 -6.56 2.75
C ARG A 431 -8.39 -7.36 4.04
N TRP A 432 -7.95 -8.56 4.03
CA TRP A 432 -7.68 -9.32 5.24
C TRP A 432 -6.41 -8.80 5.91
N LYS A 433 -6.29 -8.89 7.23
CA LYS A 433 -5.08 -8.44 7.96
C LYS A 433 -3.84 -9.22 7.53
N SER A 434 -4.00 -10.49 7.12
CA SER A 434 -2.97 -11.29 6.46
C SER A 434 -2.45 -10.67 5.16
N GLY A 435 -3.18 -9.72 4.58
CA GLY A 435 -2.84 -8.96 3.39
C GLY A 435 -3.63 -9.31 2.13
N SER A 436 -4.33 -10.46 2.10
CA SER A 436 -5.15 -10.85 0.96
C SER A 436 -6.29 -9.86 0.72
N MET A 437 -6.49 -9.49 -0.54
CA MET A 437 -7.59 -8.63 -0.98
C MET A 437 -8.74 -9.41 -1.62
N GLN A 438 -8.62 -10.75 -1.68
CA GLN A 438 -9.68 -11.60 -2.22
C GLN A 438 -10.89 -11.62 -1.29
N ASN A 439 -12.08 -11.48 -1.86
CA ASN A 439 -13.35 -11.59 -1.16
C ASN A 439 -14.39 -12.21 -2.11
N PRO A 440 -14.79 -13.48 -1.92
CA PRO A 440 -14.32 -14.36 -0.86
C PRO A 440 -12.84 -14.76 -1.00
N LEU A 441 -12.19 -15.01 0.14
CA LEU A 441 -10.90 -15.69 0.15
C LEU A 441 -11.15 -17.19 0.31
N GLN A 442 -10.76 -17.96 -0.72
CA GLN A 442 -10.91 -19.41 -0.74
C GLN A 442 -9.55 -20.10 -0.66
N PHE A 443 -9.48 -21.14 0.15
CA PHE A 443 -8.26 -21.92 0.34
C PHE A 443 -8.55 -23.32 0.87
N LEU A 444 -7.63 -24.25 0.63
CA LEU A 444 -7.69 -25.57 1.23
C LEU A 444 -7.28 -25.47 2.71
N ALA A 445 -8.05 -26.00 3.62
CA ALA A 445 -7.71 -26.04 5.03
C ALA A 445 -6.37 -26.76 5.24
N CYS A 446 -5.39 -26.14 5.90
CA CYS A 446 -4.04 -26.71 6.05
C CYS A 446 -3.37 -26.35 7.37
N GLY A 447 -4.06 -25.69 8.27
CA GLY A 447 -3.60 -25.28 9.60
C GLY A 447 -4.61 -24.33 10.25
N ASP A 448 -4.47 -24.11 11.55
CA ASP A 448 -5.26 -23.10 12.25
C ASP A 448 -5.00 -21.73 11.65
N LEU A 449 -6.09 -20.96 11.42
CA LEU A 449 -6.06 -19.62 10.88
C LEU A 449 -6.81 -18.66 11.80
N THR A 450 -6.19 -17.52 12.08
CA THR A 450 -6.89 -16.36 12.64
C THR A 450 -6.63 -15.17 11.73
N ASP A 451 -7.71 -14.52 11.23
CA ASP A 451 -7.58 -13.34 10.37
C ASP A 451 -8.63 -12.29 10.71
N THR A 452 -8.41 -11.06 10.24
CA THR A 452 -9.29 -9.91 10.49
C THR A 452 -9.59 -9.23 9.17
N ALA A 453 -10.87 -9.03 8.87
CA ALA A 453 -11.28 -8.22 7.74
C ALA A 453 -11.13 -6.73 8.08
N ILE A 454 -10.42 -6.00 7.22
CA ILE A 454 -10.20 -4.56 7.35
C ILE A 454 -11.19 -3.86 6.41
N PHE A 455 -11.96 -2.94 6.97
CA PHE A 455 -12.92 -2.13 6.23
C PHE A 455 -12.53 -0.65 6.28
N GLU A 456 -12.89 0.08 5.25
CA GLU A 456 -12.74 1.55 5.24
C GLU A 456 -14.05 2.23 4.86
N PRO A 457 -14.32 3.44 5.38
CA PRO A 457 -15.49 4.20 4.99
C PRO A 457 -15.35 4.72 3.55
N LEU A 458 -16.46 4.72 2.82
CA LEU A 458 -16.60 5.33 1.50
C LEU A 458 -16.96 6.80 1.68
N ARG A 459 -16.01 7.70 1.42
CA ARG A 459 -16.12 9.14 1.71
C ARG A 459 -15.59 9.98 0.54
N GLY A 460 -15.77 11.29 0.63
CA GLY A 460 -15.27 12.26 -0.36
C GLY A 460 -16.28 12.67 -1.41
N ASP A 461 -15.79 13.25 -2.50
CA ASP A 461 -16.62 13.81 -3.57
C ASP A 461 -16.88 12.82 -4.70
N THR A 462 -16.07 11.77 -4.81
CA THR A 462 -16.22 10.70 -5.80
C THR A 462 -16.60 9.42 -5.08
N LEU A 463 -17.87 9.01 -5.20
CA LEU A 463 -18.44 7.89 -4.48
C LEU A 463 -18.68 6.69 -5.40
N GLY A 464 -18.19 5.54 -4.98
CA GLY A 464 -18.35 4.26 -5.67
C GLY A 464 -17.68 3.16 -4.86
N TYR A 465 -17.92 1.92 -5.22
CA TYR A 465 -17.47 0.76 -4.45
C TYR A 465 -16.24 0.09 -5.03
N CYS A 466 -15.91 0.42 -6.28
CA CYS A 466 -14.83 -0.24 -7.01
C CYS A 466 -13.44 0.22 -6.57
N PHE A 467 -12.49 -0.69 -6.77
CA PHE A 467 -11.06 -0.40 -6.67
C PHE A 467 -10.50 -0.06 -8.06
N ASP A 468 -9.27 0.41 -8.13
CA ASP A 468 -8.59 0.57 -9.39
C ASP A 468 -8.13 -0.79 -9.93
N GLY A 469 -8.19 -0.92 -11.25
CA GLY A 469 -7.84 -2.14 -11.97
C GLY A 469 -9.02 -3.05 -12.31
N ILE A 470 -9.11 -3.36 -13.60
CA ILE A 470 -10.13 -4.28 -14.15
C ILE A 470 -9.71 -5.71 -13.84
N VAL A 471 -10.59 -6.45 -13.16
CA VAL A 471 -10.42 -7.88 -12.89
C VAL A 471 -11.14 -8.71 -13.98
N THR A 472 -12.37 -8.32 -14.34
CA THR A 472 -13.15 -8.99 -15.37
C THR A 472 -14.12 -8.02 -16.04
N ALA A 473 -14.86 -8.51 -17.00
CA ALA A 473 -15.93 -7.78 -17.67
C ALA A 473 -17.16 -8.68 -17.83
N TRP A 474 -18.33 -8.07 -17.88
CA TRP A 474 -19.60 -8.75 -17.92
C TRP A 474 -20.52 -8.23 -19.02
N ALA A 475 -21.39 -9.12 -19.51
CA ALA A 475 -22.51 -8.83 -20.40
C ALA A 475 -23.72 -9.67 -20.02
N ASP A 476 -24.90 -9.19 -20.37
CA ASP A 476 -26.13 -9.96 -20.25
C ASP A 476 -26.19 -11.03 -21.36
N ASP A 477 -26.31 -12.28 -20.95
CA ASP A 477 -26.44 -13.43 -21.87
C ASP A 477 -27.78 -13.49 -22.60
N TYR A 478 -28.78 -12.68 -22.18
CA TYR A 478 -30.16 -12.74 -22.65
C TYR A 478 -30.52 -11.74 -23.77
N GLY A 479 -29.60 -10.87 -24.18
CA GLY A 479 -29.92 -9.88 -25.19
C GLY A 479 -28.75 -9.05 -25.73
N SER A 480 -29.07 -8.14 -26.65
CA SER A 480 -28.12 -7.15 -27.17
C SER A 480 -27.96 -5.91 -26.27
N THR A 481 -28.63 -5.88 -25.13
CA THR A 481 -28.63 -4.73 -24.20
C THR A 481 -28.14 -5.17 -22.84
N THR A 482 -27.00 -4.65 -22.41
CA THR A 482 -26.43 -4.86 -21.09
C THR A 482 -26.71 -3.64 -20.21
N GLN A 483 -27.26 -3.85 -19.01
CA GLN A 483 -27.56 -2.78 -18.05
C GLN A 483 -26.98 -3.13 -16.67
N TRP A 484 -26.29 -2.17 -16.07
CA TRP A 484 -25.73 -2.30 -14.72
C TRP A 484 -25.82 -1.00 -13.94
N ALA A 485 -25.72 -1.06 -12.63
CA ALA A 485 -25.90 0.09 -11.76
C ALA A 485 -25.09 -0.02 -10.46
N ILE A 486 -24.86 1.14 -9.85
CA ILE A 486 -24.46 1.25 -8.45
C ILE A 486 -25.53 2.02 -7.68
N ARG A 487 -25.70 1.67 -6.41
CA ARG A 487 -26.58 2.35 -5.46
C ARG A 487 -25.73 3.16 -4.48
N ILE A 488 -25.97 4.46 -4.36
CA ILE A 488 -25.27 5.36 -3.43
C ILE A 488 -26.25 5.75 -2.30
N PRO A 489 -26.15 5.14 -1.13
CA PRO A 489 -27.02 5.45 0.00
C PRO A 489 -26.73 6.85 0.58
N ALA A 490 -27.70 7.38 1.32
CA ALA A 490 -27.58 8.71 1.94
C ALA A 490 -26.40 8.80 2.92
N SER A 491 -26.10 7.70 3.62
CA SER A 491 -24.99 7.60 4.58
C SER A 491 -23.60 7.88 3.97
N MET A 492 -23.41 7.56 2.69
CA MET A 492 -22.15 7.86 1.98
C MET A 492 -21.98 9.36 1.64
N ARG A 493 -23.04 10.14 1.64
CA ARG A 493 -23.00 11.53 1.17
C ARG A 493 -23.10 12.56 2.29
N GLY A 494 -23.70 12.19 3.42
CA GLY A 494 -24.04 13.09 4.50
C GLY A 494 -25.13 14.09 4.10
N ALA A 495 -24.80 15.39 4.01
CA ALA A 495 -25.74 16.46 3.64
C ALA A 495 -26.19 16.38 2.17
N GLY A 496 -27.22 17.18 1.81
CA GLY A 496 -27.63 17.33 0.42
C GLY A 496 -26.51 17.93 -0.44
N ARG A 497 -26.29 17.37 -1.64
CA ARG A 497 -25.19 17.76 -2.55
C ARG A 497 -25.62 17.73 -4.01
N ASN A 498 -24.95 18.51 -4.85
CA ASN A 498 -25.07 18.43 -6.29
C ASN A 498 -24.18 17.31 -6.84
N MET A 499 -24.78 16.38 -7.56
CA MET A 499 -24.03 15.43 -8.39
C MET A 499 -23.66 16.12 -9.71
N SER A 500 -22.38 16.19 -10.02
CA SER A 500 -21.83 16.95 -11.13
C SER A 500 -21.36 16.11 -12.30
N ALA A 501 -20.96 14.85 -12.04
CA ALA A 501 -20.44 13.96 -13.07
C ALA A 501 -20.58 12.48 -12.71
N VAL A 502 -20.28 11.62 -13.68
CA VAL A 502 -20.07 10.19 -13.50
C VAL A 502 -18.68 9.81 -14.02
N GLN A 503 -17.98 8.96 -13.30
CA GLN A 503 -16.79 8.29 -13.80
C GLN A 503 -17.13 6.84 -14.17
N LEU A 504 -16.71 6.44 -15.36
CA LEU A 504 -16.89 5.10 -15.90
C LEU A 504 -15.55 4.60 -16.44
N CYS A 505 -15.21 3.34 -16.16
CA CYS A 505 -14.14 2.62 -16.83
C CYS A 505 -14.78 1.49 -17.66
N PRO A 506 -15.10 1.72 -18.95
CA PRO A 506 -15.78 0.75 -19.79
C PRO A 506 -14.81 -0.31 -20.32
N TYR A 507 -15.30 -1.51 -20.57
CA TYR A 507 -14.47 -2.56 -21.21
C TYR A 507 -14.51 -2.49 -22.74
N GLU A 508 -15.64 -2.10 -23.31
CA GLU A 508 -15.84 -1.97 -24.76
C GLU A 508 -15.90 -0.50 -25.19
N ALA A 509 -15.50 -0.23 -26.44
CA ALA A 509 -15.74 1.06 -27.07
C ALA A 509 -17.19 1.14 -27.59
N GLY A 510 -17.77 2.32 -27.65
CA GLY A 510 -19.11 2.53 -28.20
C GLY A 510 -19.93 3.54 -27.43
N SER A 511 -21.24 3.54 -27.70
CA SER A 511 -22.20 4.48 -27.12
C SER A 511 -22.88 3.88 -25.91
N TYR A 512 -22.83 4.60 -24.78
CA TYR A 512 -23.44 4.20 -23.52
C TYR A 512 -24.51 5.22 -23.13
N THR A 513 -25.64 4.74 -22.60
CA THR A 513 -26.66 5.61 -21.98
C THR A 513 -26.47 5.60 -20.47
N LEU A 514 -26.10 6.77 -19.93
CA LEU A 514 -26.02 7.05 -18.51
C LEU A 514 -27.39 7.47 -17.99
N GLY A 515 -27.81 6.90 -16.86
CA GLY A 515 -29.03 7.30 -16.13
C GLY A 515 -28.74 7.59 -14.67
N VAL A 516 -29.37 8.62 -14.12
CA VAL A 516 -29.36 8.94 -12.67
C VAL A 516 -30.79 8.86 -12.16
N TYR A 517 -30.99 8.06 -11.12
CA TYR A 517 -32.29 7.88 -10.48
C TYR A 517 -32.21 8.24 -9.01
N ILE A 518 -33.30 8.77 -8.44
CA ILE A 518 -33.43 9.05 -7.00
C ILE A 518 -34.60 8.25 -6.45
N GLY A 519 -34.36 7.46 -5.40
CA GLY A 519 -35.35 6.65 -4.72
C GLY A 519 -34.75 5.46 -3.97
N ALA A 520 -35.45 4.93 -2.98
CA ALA A 520 -34.94 3.88 -2.08
C ALA A 520 -34.57 2.58 -2.81
N THR A 521 -35.37 2.20 -3.82
CA THR A 521 -35.14 1.00 -4.66
C THR A 521 -35.27 1.39 -6.13
N MET A 522 -34.65 0.64 -7.04
CA MET A 522 -34.78 0.91 -8.48
C MET A 522 -36.22 0.83 -9.00
N SER A 523 -37.07 0.00 -8.41
CA SER A 523 -38.49 -0.11 -8.78
C SER A 523 -39.32 1.11 -8.36
N THR A 524 -38.88 1.89 -7.39
CA THR A 524 -39.54 3.10 -6.88
C THR A 524 -38.81 4.39 -7.22
N ALA A 525 -37.60 4.28 -7.74
CA ALA A 525 -36.76 5.41 -8.09
C ALA A 525 -37.27 6.14 -9.34
N SER A 526 -37.17 7.47 -9.32
CA SER A 526 -37.51 8.34 -10.46
C SER A 526 -36.27 8.68 -11.25
N LEU A 527 -36.33 8.53 -12.58
CA LEU A 527 -35.26 9.01 -13.47
C LEU A 527 -35.21 10.53 -13.43
N VAL A 528 -34.11 11.11 -12.98
CA VAL A 528 -33.90 12.56 -12.84
C VAL A 528 -32.93 13.11 -13.90
N HIS A 529 -32.07 12.27 -14.46
CA HIS A 529 -31.15 12.66 -15.53
C HIS A 529 -30.82 11.48 -16.43
N THR A 530 -30.64 11.76 -17.74
CA THR A 530 -30.13 10.80 -18.70
C THR A 530 -29.31 11.50 -19.77
N GLN A 531 -28.22 10.89 -20.20
CA GLN A 531 -27.42 11.36 -21.33
C GLN A 531 -26.67 10.20 -22.00
N VAL A 532 -26.33 10.41 -23.28
CA VAL A 532 -25.48 9.48 -24.03
C VAL A 532 -24.02 9.92 -23.90
N VAL A 533 -23.15 8.97 -23.66
CA VAL A 533 -21.69 9.17 -23.58
C VAL A 533 -20.99 8.22 -24.55
N GLU A 534 -19.95 8.72 -25.20
CA GLU A 534 -19.22 7.98 -26.24
C GLU A 534 -17.83 7.57 -25.72
N VAL A 535 -17.43 6.34 -25.98
CA VAL A 535 -16.11 5.79 -25.70
C VAL A 535 -15.44 5.45 -27.02
N ALA A 536 -14.36 6.14 -27.35
CA ALA A 536 -13.63 5.88 -28.59
C ALA A 536 -12.86 4.56 -28.53
N TYR A 537 -12.64 3.95 -29.69
CA TYR A 537 -11.79 2.77 -29.79
C TYR A 537 -10.34 3.09 -29.39
N GLY A 538 -9.80 2.34 -28.44
CA GLY A 538 -8.48 2.56 -27.86
C GLY A 538 -8.52 3.33 -26.53
N ASP A 539 -9.61 3.99 -26.20
CA ASP A 539 -9.83 4.67 -24.91
C ASP A 539 -10.57 3.79 -23.90
N ASN A 540 -11.15 2.67 -24.34
CA ASN A 540 -11.75 1.69 -23.44
C ASN A 540 -10.72 1.09 -22.48
N ARG A 541 -11.18 0.59 -21.33
CA ARG A 541 -10.37 0.08 -20.19
C ARG A 541 -9.57 1.14 -19.44
N SER A 542 -9.99 2.42 -19.57
CA SER A 542 -9.46 3.54 -18.80
C SER A 542 -10.62 4.32 -18.15
N TRP A 543 -10.30 5.10 -17.10
CA TRP A 543 -11.29 5.94 -16.47
C TRP A 543 -11.64 7.15 -17.34
N HIS A 544 -12.93 7.35 -17.56
CA HIS A 544 -13.50 8.52 -18.21
C HIS A 544 -14.33 9.32 -17.24
N HIS A 545 -14.24 10.64 -17.31
CA HIS A 545 -15.03 11.57 -16.52
C HIS A 545 -16.07 12.23 -17.42
N TYR A 546 -17.36 11.96 -17.16
CA TYR A 546 -18.48 12.48 -17.91
C TYR A 546 -19.26 13.50 -17.08
N PRO A 547 -19.05 14.82 -17.27
CA PRO A 547 -19.88 15.84 -16.65
C PRO A 547 -21.35 15.62 -17.03
N LEU A 548 -22.25 15.78 -16.05
CA LEU A 548 -23.68 15.78 -16.32
C LEU A 548 -24.07 17.02 -17.09
N SER A 549 -24.86 16.89 -18.15
CA SER A 549 -25.36 18.02 -18.93
C SER A 549 -26.23 18.99 -18.10
N GLN A 550 -26.77 18.51 -16.98
CA GLN A 550 -27.43 19.27 -15.93
C GLN A 550 -27.08 18.59 -14.59
N GLN A 551 -26.58 19.37 -13.65
CA GLN A 551 -26.33 18.88 -12.30
C GLN A 551 -27.62 18.40 -11.63
N VAL A 552 -27.49 17.34 -10.82
CA VAL A 552 -28.61 16.74 -10.10
C VAL A 552 -28.44 17.02 -8.61
N TYR A 553 -29.30 17.85 -8.06
CA TYR A 553 -29.34 18.03 -6.60
C TYR A 553 -29.98 16.83 -5.94
N VAL A 554 -29.25 16.23 -4.99
CA VAL A 554 -29.68 15.07 -4.20
C VAL A 554 -29.81 15.52 -2.75
N ALA A 555 -31.02 15.51 -2.21
CA ALA A 555 -31.27 15.96 -0.84
C ALA A 555 -30.68 15.01 0.22
N SER A 556 -30.52 15.53 1.44
CA SER A 556 -30.15 14.68 2.58
C SER A 556 -31.19 13.57 2.79
N GLY A 557 -30.71 12.34 3.00
CA GLY A 557 -31.59 11.17 3.19
C GLY A 557 -32.02 10.46 1.90
N GLU A 558 -31.78 11.03 0.72
CA GLU A 558 -32.11 10.38 -0.56
C GLU A 558 -31.04 9.36 -1.00
N VAL A 559 -31.49 8.32 -1.68
CA VAL A 559 -30.63 7.31 -2.31
C VAL A 559 -30.51 7.60 -3.79
N VAL A 560 -29.30 7.53 -4.33
CA VAL A 560 -28.99 7.72 -5.75
C VAL A 560 -28.62 6.40 -6.40
N TRP A 561 -29.13 6.20 -7.60
CA TRP A 561 -28.70 5.12 -8.48
C TRP A 561 -28.05 5.69 -9.73
N VAL A 562 -26.86 5.19 -10.06
CA VAL A 562 -26.19 5.49 -11.32
C VAL A 562 -26.25 4.26 -12.18
N THR A 563 -26.85 4.36 -13.34
CA THR A 563 -27.04 3.26 -14.27
C THR A 563 -26.26 3.48 -15.58
N MET A 564 -25.80 2.41 -16.16
CA MET A 564 -25.24 2.39 -17.48
C MET A 564 -25.99 1.38 -18.34
N THR A 565 -26.29 1.77 -19.59
CA THR A 565 -26.90 0.88 -20.60
C THR A 565 -26.04 0.89 -21.83
N TYR A 566 -25.71 -0.29 -22.34
CA TYR A 566 -24.98 -0.50 -23.58
C TYR A 566 -25.79 -1.36 -24.52
N GLN A 567 -25.89 -0.92 -25.78
CA GLN A 567 -26.58 -1.68 -26.85
C GLN A 567 -25.53 -2.12 -27.86
N GLY A 568 -25.03 -3.33 -27.70
CA GLY A 568 -24.01 -3.92 -28.60
C GLY A 568 -23.58 -5.28 -28.09
N GLY A 569 -22.75 -5.95 -28.88
CA GLY A 569 -22.14 -7.22 -28.48
C GLY A 569 -20.89 -6.97 -27.60
N GLY A 570 -20.36 -8.04 -27.01
CA GLY A 570 -19.16 -7.99 -26.17
C GLY A 570 -19.48 -7.87 -24.67
N TYR A 571 -18.51 -7.48 -23.88
CA TYR A 571 -18.57 -7.42 -22.42
C TYR A 571 -18.37 -5.97 -21.92
N PRO A 572 -19.38 -5.09 -22.01
CA PRO A 572 -19.21 -3.65 -21.80
C PRO A 572 -18.94 -3.24 -20.35
N ALA A 573 -19.44 -4.02 -19.37
CA ALA A 573 -19.37 -3.67 -17.96
C ALA A 573 -18.06 -4.19 -17.32
N SER A 574 -17.09 -3.30 -17.12
CA SER A 574 -15.87 -3.60 -16.36
C SER A 574 -16.18 -3.77 -14.88
N SER A 575 -15.54 -4.72 -14.24
CA SER A 575 -15.57 -4.86 -12.79
C SER A 575 -14.16 -4.95 -12.19
N SER A 576 -14.04 -4.38 -11.00
CA SER A 576 -12.93 -4.60 -10.09
C SER A 576 -13.21 -5.83 -9.20
N ARG A 577 -12.32 -6.13 -8.25
CA ARG A 577 -12.60 -7.12 -7.20
C ARG A 577 -13.84 -6.72 -6.39
N TYR A 578 -14.48 -7.72 -5.75
CA TYR A 578 -15.66 -7.47 -4.92
C TYR A 578 -15.29 -6.67 -3.66
N SER A 579 -16.04 -5.60 -3.42
CA SER A 579 -15.80 -4.66 -2.32
C SER A 579 -16.42 -5.08 -0.98
N GLY A 580 -17.05 -6.24 -0.93
CA GLY A 580 -17.83 -6.68 0.23
C GLY A 580 -19.20 -6.00 0.37
N ASN A 581 -19.59 -5.18 -0.62
CA ASN A 581 -20.84 -4.42 -0.59
C ASN A 581 -21.60 -4.60 -1.90
N SER A 582 -22.77 -5.21 -1.84
CA SER A 582 -23.62 -5.53 -3.01
C SER A 582 -24.19 -4.29 -3.70
N ASP A 583 -24.21 -3.12 -3.05
CA ASP A 583 -24.66 -1.86 -3.65
C ASP A 583 -23.81 -1.42 -4.85
N GLY A 584 -22.60 -1.96 -4.97
CA GLY A 584 -21.71 -1.75 -6.11
C GLY A 584 -21.90 -2.69 -7.29
N SER A 585 -22.89 -3.62 -7.26
CA SER A 585 -22.93 -4.78 -8.17
C SER A 585 -24.33 -5.10 -8.70
N TRP A 586 -25.15 -4.08 -8.92
CA TRP A 586 -26.51 -4.25 -9.48
C TRP A 586 -26.48 -4.43 -10.99
N TYR A 587 -27.34 -5.32 -11.50
CA TYR A 587 -27.53 -5.54 -12.95
C TYR A 587 -29.00 -5.82 -13.25
N HIS A 588 -29.40 -5.64 -14.50
CA HIS A 588 -30.78 -5.83 -14.94
C HIS A 588 -30.96 -7.20 -15.60
N GLN A 589 -31.96 -7.93 -15.16
CA GLN A 589 -32.46 -9.16 -15.77
C GLN A 589 -33.90 -8.96 -16.31
N PRO A 590 -34.46 -9.89 -17.08
CA PRO A 590 -35.85 -9.77 -17.58
C PRO A 590 -36.88 -9.57 -16.48
N GLU A 591 -36.63 -10.08 -15.28
CA GLU A 591 -37.48 -9.98 -14.11
C GLU A 591 -37.27 -8.67 -13.30
N GLY A 592 -36.25 -7.90 -13.62
CA GLY A 592 -35.92 -6.63 -12.96
C GLY A 592 -34.48 -6.51 -12.51
N TRP A 593 -34.21 -5.51 -11.67
CA TRP A 593 -32.89 -5.26 -11.13
C TRP A 593 -32.57 -6.20 -9.96
N VAL A 594 -31.43 -6.86 -10.04
CA VAL A 594 -30.87 -7.75 -9.03
C VAL A 594 -29.44 -7.36 -8.72
N CYS A 595 -28.93 -7.70 -7.53
CA CYS A 595 -27.51 -7.52 -7.22
C CYS A 595 -26.83 -8.90 -7.23
N PHE A 596 -25.57 -8.94 -7.58
CA PHE A 596 -24.73 -10.10 -7.38
C PHE A 596 -24.54 -10.33 -5.87
N ASP A 597 -24.73 -11.57 -5.42
CA ASP A 597 -24.56 -11.99 -4.05
C ASP A 597 -23.61 -13.22 -3.96
N GLU A 598 -23.50 -13.80 -2.77
CA GLU A 598 -22.64 -14.96 -2.50
C GLU A 598 -22.99 -16.22 -3.31
N GLN A 599 -24.19 -16.29 -3.89
CA GLN A 599 -24.64 -17.46 -4.66
C GLN A 599 -24.32 -17.35 -6.14
N ASP A 600 -23.89 -16.16 -6.59
CA ASP A 600 -23.55 -15.90 -7.99
C ASP A 600 -22.11 -16.32 -8.30
N VAL A 601 -21.87 -16.74 -9.53
CA VAL A 601 -20.52 -17.08 -10.04
C VAL A 601 -19.65 -15.83 -10.24
N PHE A 602 -20.27 -14.64 -10.27
CA PHE A 602 -19.59 -13.37 -10.49
C PHE A 602 -19.38 -12.64 -9.16
N TYR A 603 -18.11 -12.48 -8.79
CA TYR A 603 -17.69 -11.72 -7.62
C TYR A 603 -16.96 -10.46 -8.05
N GLY A 604 -17.69 -9.38 -8.33
CA GLY A 604 -17.09 -8.14 -8.79
C GLY A 604 -17.90 -6.91 -8.38
N THR A 605 -17.26 -5.76 -8.44
CA THR A 605 -17.88 -4.45 -8.23
C THR A 605 -17.69 -3.62 -9.48
N TRP A 606 -18.77 -2.99 -9.97
CA TRP A 606 -18.72 -2.22 -11.21
C TRP A 606 -17.76 -1.05 -11.12
N MET A 607 -16.98 -0.84 -12.16
CA MET A 607 -16.07 0.30 -12.27
C MET A 607 -16.84 1.54 -12.71
N LEU A 608 -17.67 2.02 -11.80
CA LEU A 608 -18.61 3.13 -11.94
C LEU A 608 -18.61 3.96 -10.65
N ARG A 609 -18.55 5.29 -10.77
CA ARG A 609 -18.51 6.21 -9.63
C ARG A 609 -19.42 7.43 -9.90
N ALA A 610 -20.09 7.92 -8.86
CA ALA A 610 -20.80 9.19 -8.85
C ALA A 610 -19.87 10.29 -8.34
N VAL A 611 -19.86 11.45 -9.02
CA VAL A 611 -19.05 12.61 -8.62
C VAL A 611 -19.96 13.72 -8.15
N PHE A 612 -19.72 14.22 -6.95
CA PHE A 612 -20.44 15.30 -6.33
C PHE A 612 -19.57 16.56 -6.27
N GLU A 613 -20.20 17.75 -6.17
CA GLU A 613 -19.46 18.98 -5.95
C GLU A 613 -18.72 18.93 -4.61
N PRO A 614 -17.49 19.49 -4.54
CA PRO A 614 -16.73 19.57 -3.32
C PRO A 614 -17.53 20.24 -2.20
N ARG A 615 -17.39 19.74 -1.00
CA ARG A 615 -18.03 20.27 0.21
C ARG A 615 -16.96 20.87 1.11
N GLU A 616 -17.24 22.06 1.69
CA GLU A 616 -16.46 22.58 2.80
C GLU A 616 -16.78 21.79 4.08
N VAL A 617 -15.76 21.47 4.83
CA VAL A 617 -15.83 20.82 6.15
C VAL A 617 -15.10 21.66 7.19
N VAL A 618 -15.67 21.73 8.40
CA VAL A 618 -15.09 22.49 9.52
C VAL A 618 -14.36 21.53 10.45
N VAL A 619 -13.06 21.74 10.61
CA VAL A 619 -12.22 21.06 11.60
C VAL A 619 -12.06 22.00 12.79
N THR A 620 -12.60 21.60 13.94
CA THR A 620 -12.42 22.30 15.22
C THR A 620 -11.45 21.52 16.06
N VAL A 621 -10.46 22.21 16.64
CA VAL A 621 -9.43 21.59 17.48
C VAL A 621 -9.30 22.34 18.79
N GLU A 622 -9.57 21.68 19.89
CA GLU A 622 -9.55 22.29 21.21
C GLU A 622 -8.68 21.48 22.18
N PRO A 623 -7.95 22.12 23.10
CA PRO A 623 -7.32 21.41 24.19
C PRO A 623 -8.36 21.08 25.28
N ALA A 624 -8.29 19.90 25.89
CA ALA A 624 -9.10 19.56 27.06
C ALA A 624 -8.80 20.47 28.25
N ASP A 625 -7.55 20.94 28.35
CA ASP A 625 -7.10 21.91 29.32
C ASP A 625 -6.14 22.93 28.66
N ILE A 626 -6.60 24.15 28.52
CA ILE A 626 -5.86 25.27 27.91
C ILE A 626 -4.62 25.71 28.70
N GLU A 627 -4.51 25.32 29.99
CA GLU A 627 -3.33 25.60 30.81
C GLU A 627 -2.20 24.58 30.56
N VAL A 628 -2.53 23.44 29.95
CA VAL A 628 -1.62 22.30 29.75
C VAL A 628 -1.10 22.25 28.33
N CYS A 629 -1.94 22.47 27.36
CA CYS A 629 -1.54 22.48 25.96
C CYS A 629 -2.37 23.49 25.13
N SER A 630 -1.83 23.85 23.99
CA SER A 630 -2.53 24.56 22.91
C SER A 630 -2.64 23.65 21.70
N THR A 631 -3.55 23.96 20.81
CA THR A 631 -3.79 23.16 19.60
C THR A 631 -3.62 23.99 18.33
N TYR A 632 -3.41 23.31 17.21
CA TYR A 632 -3.36 23.93 15.88
C TYR A 632 -3.99 23.01 14.83
N GLY A 633 -4.27 23.56 13.65
CA GLY A 633 -4.84 22.84 12.52
C GLY A 633 -6.37 22.95 12.44
N GLU A 634 -6.99 23.82 13.26
CA GLU A 634 -8.40 24.22 13.08
C GLU A 634 -8.59 25.01 11.79
N GLY A 635 -9.75 24.89 11.15
CA GLY A 635 -10.05 25.63 9.93
C GLY A 635 -11.20 25.05 9.13
N THR A 636 -11.46 25.71 7.99
CA THR A 636 -12.37 25.19 6.96
C THR A 636 -11.53 24.62 5.83
N TYR A 637 -11.80 23.37 5.47
CA TYR A 637 -11.09 22.60 4.47
C TYR A 637 -12.08 22.10 3.41
N MET A 638 -11.56 21.64 2.28
CA MET A 638 -12.42 20.95 1.31
C MET A 638 -12.53 19.47 1.70
N GLY A 639 -13.71 18.89 1.53
CA GLY A 639 -13.91 17.46 1.77
C GLY A 639 -12.95 16.63 0.93
N GLY A 640 -12.16 15.75 1.59
CA GLY A 640 -11.07 14.99 0.99
C GLY A 640 -9.69 15.59 1.20
N ASP A 641 -9.57 16.80 1.75
CA ASP A 641 -8.25 17.38 2.08
C ASP A 641 -7.58 16.59 3.21
N GLN A 642 -6.27 16.42 3.09
CA GLN A 642 -5.45 15.89 4.16
C GLN A 642 -5.14 17.00 5.18
N VAL A 643 -5.65 16.84 6.39
CA VAL A 643 -5.50 17.82 7.47
C VAL A 643 -4.59 17.28 8.54
N THR A 644 -3.66 18.11 9.01
CA THR A 644 -2.79 17.79 10.14
C THR A 644 -3.11 18.69 11.31
N VAL A 645 -3.47 18.10 12.43
CA VAL A 645 -3.73 18.80 13.71
C VAL A 645 -2.68 18.40 14.74
N GLY A 646 -2.44 19.28 15.70
CA GLY A 646 -1.47 18.95 16.74
C GLY A 646 -1.73 19.66 18.05
N ALA A 647 -1.23 19.07 19.13
CA ALA A 647 -1.20 19.64 20.46
C ALA A 647 0.24 20.03 20.82
N VAL A 648 0.41 21.28 21.23
CA VAL A 648 1.69 21.82 21.69
C VAL A 648 1.65 21.93 23.23
N LEU A 649 2.52 21.22 23.88
CA LEU A 649 2.61 21.23 25.33
C LEU A 649 3.19 22.55 25.86
N LEU A 650 2.52 23.16 26.81
CA LEU A 650 2.96 24.43 27.42
C LEU A 650 4.03 24.26 28.51
N ASN A 651 4.30 23.02 28.93
CA ASN A 651 5.31 22.68 29.90
C ASN A 651 6.04 21.39 29.52
N MET A 652 7.37 21.37 29.64
CA MET A 652 8.23 20.19 29.34
C MET A 652 7.96 18.95 30.23
N GLN A 653 7.23 19.10 31.34
CA GLN A 653 6.82 17.98 32.17
C GLN A 653 5.50 17.34 31.78
N CYS A 654 4.77 17.96 30.83
CA CYS A 654 3.52 17.44 30.31
C CYS A 654 3.78 16.47 29.18
N THR A 655 2.84 15.56 28.95
CA THR A 655 2.84 14.63 27.82
C THR A 655 1.48 14.66 27.13
N PHE A 656 1.48 14.55 25.81
CA PHE A 656 0.25 14.30 25.07
C PHE A 656 -0.23 12.86 25.38
N SER A 657 -1.53 12.69 25.58
CA SER A 657 -2.13 11.38 25.85
C SER A 657 -2.85 10.82 24.61
N HIS A 658 -3.90 11.49 24.19
CA HIS A 658 -4.71 11.06 23.03
C HIS A 658 -5.65 12.18 22.58
N TRP A 659 -6.22 12.02 21.40
CA TRP A 659 -7.38 12.77 20.92
C TRP A 659 -8.68 12.09 21.37
N ASN A 660 -9.78 12.84 21.48
CA ASN A 660 -11.10 12.30 21.85
C ASN A 660 -11.61 11.18 20.91
N ASN A 661 -11.07 11.06 19.71
CA ASN A 661 -11.36 9.96 18.76
C ASN A 661 -10.51 8.70 19.03
N GLY A 662 -9.65 8.73 20.04
CA GLY A 662 -8.78 7.60 20.45
C GLY A 662 -7.41 7.58 19.79
N SER A 663 -7.11 8.45 18.82
CA SER A 663 -5.76 8.54 18.24
C SER A 663 -4.74 9.01 19.26
N VAL A 664 -3.58 8.39 19.27
CA VAL A 664 -2.41 8.73 20.11
C VAL A 664 -1.33 9.49 19.34
N ASP A 665 -1.53 9.71 18.04
CA ASP A 665 -0.56 10.43 17.21
C ASP A 665 -0.62 11.94 17.48
N ASN A 666 0.54 12.55 17.61
CA ASN A 666 0.68 14.01 17.73
C ASN A 666 1.99 14.45 17.05
N PRO A 667 1.94 15.09 15.87
CA PRO A 667 0.72 15.53 15.16
C PRO A 667 -0.11 14.35 14.59
N TYR A 668 -1.43 14.56 14.49
CA TYR A 668 -2.38 13.61 13.90
C TYR A 668 -2.83 14.10 12.53
N THR A 669 -2.66 13.24 11.51
CA THR A 669 -3.04 13.54 10.13
C THR A 669 -4.18 12.62 9.70
N PHE A 670 -5.22 13.22 9.11
CA PHE A 670 -6.42 12.50 8.65
C PHE A 670 -7.00 13.19 7.40
N VAL A 671 -7.90 12.51 6.71
CA VAL A 671 -8.67 13.09 5.60
C VAL A 671 -9.94 13.75 6.17
N ALA A 672 -10.15 15.03 5.88
CA ALA A 672 -11.29 15.78 6.37
C ALA A 672 -12.50 15.55 5.45
N ASP A 673 -13.36 14.60 5.79
CA ASP A 673 -14.55 14.25 5.00
C ASP A 673 -15.86 14.74 5.61
N GLU A 674 -15.85 15.14 6.88
CA GLU A 674 -17.00 15.65 7.63
C GLU A 674 -16.56 16.67 8.68
N ASP A 675 -17.50 17.50 9.16
CA ASP A 675 -17.24 18.40 10.27
C ASP A 675 -16.80 17.59 11.48
N ILE A 676 -15.63 17.89 12.01
CA ILE A 676 -15.03 17.14 13.11
C ILE A 676 -14.57 18.07 14.22
N MET A 677 -14.81 17.65 15.45
CA MET A 677 -14.27 18.30 16.64
C MET A 677 -13.28 17.37 17.34
N LEU A 678 -12.02 17.77 17.38
CA LEU A 678 -10.93 17.04 18.03
C LEU A 678 -10.54 17.75 19.32
N VAL A 679 -10.50 16.99 20.41
CA VAL A 679 -10.10 17.48 21.73
C VAL A 679 -8.81 16.77 22.14
N ALA A 680 -7.76 17.57 22.41
CA ALA A 680 -6.45 17.07 22.83
C ALA A 680 -6.41 16.82 24.33
N HIS A 681 -6.19 15.60 24.76
CA HIS A 681 -5.98 15.22 26.15
C HIS A 681 -4.48 15.15 26.46
N CYS A 682 -4.02 15.95 27.41
CA CYS A 682 -2.62 16.02 27.81
C CYS A 682 -2.51 15.77 29.33
N ASN A 683 -1.45 15.06 29.73
CA ASN A 683 -1.18 14.75 31.14
C ASN A 683 0.03 15.55 31.63
N CYS A 684 -0.12 16.25 32.77
CA CYS A 684 0.96 16.96 33.44
C CYS A 684 1.17 16.39 34.85
N PRO A 685 2.16 15.50 35.06
CA PRO A 685 2.47 15.03 36.39
C PRO A 685 2.95 16.20 37.25
N GLY A 686 2.21 16.53 38.28
CA GLY A 686 2.60 17.53 39.30
C GLY A 686 2.04 18.93 39.12
N LEU A 687 1.18 19.20 38.10
CA LEU A 687 0.37 20.43 38.05
C LEU A 687 -1.07 20.22 38.54
N GLY A 688 -1.46 19.00 38.86
CA GLY A 688 -2.65 18.75 39.66
C GLY A 688 -2.37 19.21 41.06
N ILE A 689 -2.92 20.33 41.47
CA ILE A 689 -3.33 20.45 42.89
C ILE A 689 -4.41 19.37 42.96
N ASP A 690 -4.06 18.21 43.56
CA ASP A 690 -5.08 17.29 44.01
C ASP A 690 -6.12 18.13 44.72
N ASP A 691 -7.38 18.00 44.32
CA ASP A 691 -8.47 18.63 45.05
C ASP A 691 -8.27 18.31 46.52
N VAL A 692 -7.78 19.25 47.28
CA VAL A 692 -7.80 19.18 48.72
C VAL A 692 -9.28 19.44 49.08
N GLU A 693 -10.08 18.40 48.87
CA GLU A 693 -11.34 18.25 49.56
C GLU A 693 -11.00 18.11 51.03
N ALA A 694 -11.25 19.11 51.72
CA ALA A 694 -11.60 19.29 53.13
C ALA A 694 -10.86 20.49 53.71
N ASP A 695 -11.61 21.46 54.18
CA ASP A 695 -11.22 22.59 55.04
C ASP A 695 -10.57 23.81 54.38
N GLY A 696 -10.86 24.09 53.10
CA GLY A 696 -10.58 25.40 52.52
C GLY A 696 -11.66 26.42 52.92
N PRO A 697 -11.35 27.75 52.84
CA PRO A 697 -12.30 28.80 53.20
C PRO A 697 -13.62 28.68 52.45
N THR A 698 -14.73 28.94 53.13
CA THR A 698 -16.02 29.07 52.48
C THR A 698 -16.00 30.33 51.62
N VAL A 699 -16.26 30.16 50.34
CA VAL A 699 -16.21 31.27 49.37
C VAL A 699 -17.56 31.38 48.69
N ASP A 700 -18.16 32.61 48.77
CA ASP A 700 -19.35 32.97 48.06
C ASP A 700 -19.03 33.98 46.94
N ILE A 701 -19.60 33.81 45.77
CA ILE A 701 -19.26 34.59 44.58
C ILE A 701 -20.52 35.23 43.99
N GLU A 702 -20.54 36.53 43.99
CA GLU A 702 -21.60 37.31 43.32
C GLU A 702 -20.98 38.20 42.22
N GLY A 703 -21.09 37.77 40.96
CA GLY A 703 -20.42 38.41 39.84
C GLY A 703 -18.88 38.39 40.01
N ARG A 704 -18.23 39.53 40.13
CA ARG A 704 -16.79 39.63 40.40
C ARG A 704 -16.44 39.89 41.87
N THR A 705 -17.42 39.92 42.74
CA THR A 705 -17.23 40.10 44.18
C THR A 705 -17.16 38.73 44.85
N VAL A 706 -16.09 38.50 45.58
CA VAL A 706 -15.84 37.28 46.33
C VAL A 706 -15.88 37.59 47.83
N THR A 707 -16.72 36.87 48.54
CA THR A 707 -16.83 36.95 50.02
C THR A 707 -16.29 35.68 50.64
N VAL A 708 -15.49 35.81 51.68
CA VAL A 708 -14.83 34.73 52.40
C VAL A 708 -15.11 34.83 53.87
N ASP A 709 -15.19 33.73 54.55
CA ASP A 709 -15.51 33.65 55.98
C ASP A 709 -14.38 34.13 56.90
N ASP A 710 -13.15 34.28 56.37
CA ASP A 710 -11.98 34.77 57.10
C ASP A 710 -11.18 35.82 56.32
N GLU A 711 -10.17 36.45 56.91
CA GLU A 711 -9.25 37.36 56.22
C GLU A 711 -8.46 36.59 55.13
N ALA A 712 -8.57 37.11 53.92
CA ALA A 712 -7.98 36.44 52.72
C ALA A 712 -7.07 37.36 51.91
N SER A 713 -6.11 36.78 51.20
CA SER A 713 -5.38 37.42 50.13
C SER A 713 -5.76 36.74 48.80
N PHE A 714 -6.05 37.54 47.79
CA PHE A 714 -6.46 37.10 46.48
C PHE A 714 -5.31 37.29 45.50
N TYR A 715 -4.94 36.24 44.79
CA TYR A 715 -3.83 36.23 43.85
C TYR A 715 -4.35 35.91 42.42
N ASP A 716 -3.78 36.58 41.46
CA ASP A 716 -3.98 36.17 40.05
C ASP A 716 -3.10 34.94 39.72
N MET A 717 -3.28 34.38 38.54
CA MET A 717 -2.53 33.19 38.05
C MET A 717 -1.03 33.46 37.86
N LEU A 718 -0.59 34.72 37.89
CA LEU A 718 0.83 35.11 37.89
C LEU A 718 1.42 35.23 39.30
N GLY A 719 0.64 34.92 40.34
CA GLY A 719 1.04 34.99 41.73
C GLY A 719 1.03 36.42 42.30
N ARG A 720 0.44 37.41 41.63
CA ARG A 720 0.35 38.77 42.12
C ARG A 720 -0.87 38.91 43.04
N CYS A 721 -0.67 39.46 44.21
CA CYS A 721 -1.78 39.79 45.13
C CYS A 721 -2.59 40.96 44.53
N VAL A 722 -3.85 40.70 44.19
CA VAL A 722 -4.76 41.68 43.53
C VAL A 722 -5.78 42.30 44.52
N ALA A 723 -6.00 41.66 45.65
CA ALA A 723 -6.86 42.16 46.72
C ALA A 723 -6.56 41.48 48.05
N GLN A 724 -7.00 42.10 49.15
CA GLN A 724 -6.95 41.54 50.49
C GLN A 724 -8.20 41.92 51.30
N GLY A 725 -8.65 41.07 52.21
CA GLY A 725 -9.82 41.27 53.06
C GLY A 725 -10.86 40.16 52.94
N ARG A 726 -11.95 40.25 53.69
CA ARG A 726 -13.05 39.26 53.68
C ARG A 726 -13.98 39.40 52.47
N VAL A 727 -13.98 40.56 51.84
CA VAL A 727 -14.76 40.82 50.62
C VAL A 727 -13.86 41.53 49.62
N ALA A 728 -13.75 41.02 48.42
CA ALA A 728 -12.94 41.61 47.38
C ALA A 728 -13.69 41.61 46.01
N THR A 729 -13.68 42.74 45.31
CA THR A 729 -14.12 42.80 43.93
C THR A 729 -12.90 42.64 43.01
N LEU A 730 -12.87 41.55 42.26
CA LEU A 730 -11.71 41.18 41.46
C LEU A 730 -11.69 41.93 40.12
N PRO A 731 -10.54 42.30 39.59
CA PRO A 731 -10.40 43.28 38.50
C PRO A 731 -10.95 42.79 37.17
N ALA A 732 -10.93 41.48 36.91
CA ALA A 732 -11.38 40.88 35.64
C ALA A 732 -12.01 39.51 35.86
N ALA A 733 -12.72 39.00 34.84
CA ALA A 733 -13.04 37.58 34.80
C ALA A 733 -11.76 36.78 34.66
N GLY A 734 -11.70 35.60 35.28
CA GLY A 734 -10.47 34.75 35.33
C GLY A 734 -10.48 33.85 36.53
N VAL A 735 -9.37 33.14 36.71
CA VAL A 735 -9.16 32.26 37.85
C VAL A 735 -8.26 32.97 38.88
N TYR A 736 -8.65 32.88 40.13
CA TYR A 736 -7.91 33.49 41.24
C TYR A 736 -7.67 32.47 42.35
N ILE A 737 -6.58 32.67 43.08
CA ILE A 737 -6.24 31.88 44.27
C ILE A 737 -6.63 32.72 45.50
N VAL A 738 -7.52 32.19 46.32
CA VAL A 738 -7.91 32.77 47.61
C VAL A 738 -7.15 32.04 48.71
N LYS A 739 -6.34 32.76 49.45
CA LYS A 739 -5.53 32.23 50.56
C LYS A 739 -5.96 32.86 51.88
N THR A 740 -6.34 32.05 52.86
CA THR A 740 -6.64 32.42 54.25
C THR A 740 -5.66 31.77 55.21
N ALA A 741 -5.81 32.03 56.51
CA ALA A 741 -5.04 31.33 57.53
C ALA A 741 -5.38 29.82 57.61
N THR A 742 -6.59 29.44 57.19
CA THR A 742 -7.13 28.07 57.29
C THR A 742 -6.95 27.25 56.01
N GLY A 743 -6.62 27.87 54.88
CA GLY A 743 -6.44 27.13 53.62
C GLY A 743 -6.35 27.99 52.36
N ILE A 744 -6.25 27.31 51.24
CA ILE A 744 -6.18 27.93 49.92
C ILE A 744 -7.29 27.34 49.02
N LYS A 745 -7.99 28.22 48.26
CA LYS A 745 -9.03 27.79 47.31
C LYS A 745 -8.88 28.48 45.99
N LYS A 746 -9.04 27.73 44.91
CA LYS A 746 -9.10 28.23 43.52
C LYS A 746 -10.54 28.69 43.23
N VAL A 747 -10.70 29.90 42.69
CA VAL A 747 -12.02 30.55 42.51
C VAL A 747 -12.12 31.06 41.10
N PRO A 748 -13.02 30.51 40.26
CA PRO A 748 -13.27 31.00 38.92
C PRO A 748 -14.27 32.16 38.97
N ILE A 749 -13.94 33.31 38.39
CA ILE A 749 -14.76 34.50 38.25
C ILE A 749 -15.20 34.64 36.82
N ARG A 750 -16.50 34.67 36.62
CA ARG A 750 -17.11 34.76 35.27
C ARG A 750 -17.41 36.19 34.84
#